data_9b24270b7fdb00c3e894fa067a3453a8
#
_entry.id   9b24270b7fdb00c3e894fa067a3453a8
#
_cell.length_a   1.000
_cell.length_b   1.000
_cell.length_c   1.000
_cell.angle_alpha   90.00
_cell.angle_beta   90.00
_cell.angle_gamma   90.00
#
_symmetry.space_group_name_H-M   'P 1'
#
loop_
_entity.id
_entity.type
_entity.pdbx_description
1 polymer ?
#
loop_
_entity_poly.entity_id
_entity_poly.type
_entity_poly.pdbx_seq_one_letter_code
_entity_poly.pdbx_strand_id
1 'polypeptide(L)'
;MDRAQARKKAEALVAKMTIEERAGQLKYDAPAIERLGIPTYNWWNEALHGVARAGTATVFPQAIGCAAMFDEEEMQKIADVIAEEGRAKYNAFSKEEDRDIYKGLTFWSPNINIFRDPRWGRGHETYGEDPFLTARLGVSFIKGLQGDGETMKVAACAKHFAVHSGPEAIRHEFDAVVSQKDLYETYLPAFEAAVKEGGVEAVMGGYNRTNGEPCCGSKTLLKKILREDWGFEGHVVSDCWAIQDFHQFHKITNGPKESAQMALEAGCDLNCGCTYAYIMAALQDGLVTEEQITEACIRVFTTRFLLGMFDGSEYDDIPYEVVECKEHRNLAVEAAHKGMVLLKNDGILPLDKRKIRTIGVVGPNANNRIALQGNYHGTSSRYVTVLEGIQKEVEDDCRVYYAEGSHMYKDTMENLAWKDDRISEAVITAKQCDVTIVVLGLDELMEGEEPDQSNRGQAGDKASLEFPGCQQRLLEAVVAVGKPVITVVLSGSAMDLRYADVHTNAILQAWYPGAEGGTAVADVLFGRVSPSGKLPVTFYKDTSDLPEFTDYSMKNRTYRYMEQEALYPFGFGLTYGNVKVSAAEFAEQPEKEKPVKIRCTVTNTGKWDTEEVVQVYIKDWKSKYAVRNHSLCGFRRVRVKAGESIETELTIDPRAFTIVDEEGKRYVDSNKFSLYVATTQPDARSTALTGHEAVELRVVFA
;
A
#
# COMPACT_ATOMS: atom_id res chain seq x y z
N MET A 1 17.88 -23.55 0.04
CA MET A 1 17.38 -24.68 0.89
C MET A 1 15.88 -24.77 0.73
N ASP A 2 15.33 -25.95 0.43
CA ASP A 2 13.87 -26.09 0.36
C ASP A 2 13.22 -26.16 1.76
N ARG A 3 11.91 -25.91 1.83
CA ARG A 3 11.15 -25.88 3.08
C ARG A 3 11.18 -27.22 3.84
N ALA A 4 11.11 -28.35 3.14
CA ALA A 4 11.11 -29.66 3.78
C ALA A 4 12.43 -29.94 4.49
N GLN A 5 13.55 -29.54 3.89
CA GLN A 5 14.88 -29.63 4.50
C GLN A 5 15.00 -28.68 5.71
N ALA A 6 14.54 -27.44 5.56
CA ALA A 6 14.54 -26.46 6.66
C ALA A 6 13.70 -26.96 7.84
N ARG A 7 12.49 -27.48 7.59
CA ARG A 7 11.63 -28.07 8.62
C ARG A 7 12.29 -29.24 9.34
N LYS A 8 12.92 -30.16 8.60
CA LYS A 8 13.63 -31.28 9.20
C LYS A 8 14.78 -30.83 10.12
N LYS A 9 15.49 -29.77 9.74
CA LYS A 9 16.54 -29.17 10.60
C LYS A 9 15.94 -28.50 11.83
N ALA A 10 14.82 -27.80 11.66
CA ALA A 10 14.07 -27.17 12.75
C ALA A 10 13.59 -28.24 13.76
N GLU A 11 12.98 -29.32 13.31
CA GLU A 11 12.56 -30.46 14.13
C GLU A 11 13.73 -31.05 14.94
N ALA A 12 14.87 -31.25 14.31
CA ALA A 12 16.07 -31.78 14.96
C ALA A 12 16.67 -30.83 16.01
N LEU A 13 16.58 -29.52 15.80
CA LEU A 13 17.04 -28.51 16.74
C LEU A 13 16.06 -28.33 17.90
N VAL A 14 14.76 -28.21 17.61
CA VAL A 14 13.68 -28.04 18.58
C VAL A 14 13.57 -29.25 19.52
N ALA A 15 13.83 -30.48 19.03
CA ALA A 15 13.88 -31.68 19.85
C ALA A 15 14.92 -31.64 20.98
N LYS A 16 15.97 -30.80 20.84
CA LYS A 16 17.00 -30.60 21.88
C LYS A 16 16.63 -29.55 22.93
N MET A 17 15.55 -28.81 22.73
CA MET A 17 15.09 -27.76 23.63
C MET A 17 14.19 -28.34 24.72
N THR A 18 14.23 -27.73 25.91
CA THR A 18 13.20 -27.99 26.93
C THR A 18 11.89 -27.36 26.50
N ILE A 19 10.79 -27.72 27.16
CA ILE A 19 9.49 -27.14 26.81
C ILE A 19 9.42 -25.65 27.14
N GLU A 20 10.09 -25.21 28.22
CA GLU A 20 10.21 -23.79 28.58
C GLU A 20 10.99 -23.01 27.52
N GLU A 21 12.08 -23.59 27.00
CA GLU A 21 12.85 -22.97 25.92
C GLU A 21 12.00 -22.86 24.64
N ARG A 22 11.23 -23.91 24.27
CA ARG A 22 10.31 -23.86 23.11
C ARG A 22 9.28 -22.75 23.30
N ALA A 23 8.61 -22.69 24.47
CA ALA A 23 7.63 -21.66 24.77
C ALA A 23 8.24 -20.24 24.73
N GLY A 24 9.48 -20.08 25.23
CA GLY A 24 10.20 -18.82 25.20
C GLY A 24 10.48 -18.30 23.77
N GLN A 25 10.60 -19.19 22.78
CA GLN A 25 10.84 -18.81 21.37
C GLN A 25 9.56 -18.34 20.65
N LEU A 26 8.37 -18.47 21.23
CA LEU A 26 7.10 -18.07 20.62
C LEU A 26 6.72 -16.62 20.91
N LYS A 27 7.67 -15.82 21.40
CA LYS A 27 7.51 -14.38 21.63
C LYS A 27 8.34 -13.60 20.61
N TYR A 28 7.91 -12.38 20.29
CA TYR A 28 8.61 -11.51 19.35
C TYR A 28 10.06 -11.19 19.76
N ASP A 29 10.35 -11.16 21.07
CA ASP A 29 11.64 -10.95 21.71
C ASP A 29 12.25 -12.29 22.16
N ALA A 30 12.49 -13.21 21.22
CA ALA A 30 12.95 -14.56 21.48
C ALA A 30 14.32 -14.58 22.21
N PRO A 31 14.44 -15.20 23.41
CA PRO A 31 15.69 -15.23 24.17
C PRO A 31 16.74 -16.14 23.54
N ALA A 32 18.00 -15.94 23.90
CA ALA A 32 19.08 -16.86 23.55
C ALA A 32 18.91 -18.23 24.23
N ILE A 33 19.39 -19.28 23.56
CA ILE A 33 19.60 -20.61 24.17
C ILE A 33 21.08 -20.94 23.99
N GLU A 34 21.91 -20.41 24.90
CA GLU A 34 23.38 -20.45 24.80
C GLU A 34 23.94 -21.87 24.61
N ARG A 35 23.39 -22.86 25.36
CA ARG A 35 23.83 -24.26 25.27
C ARG A 35 23.62 -24.91 23.90
N LEU A 36 22.77 -24.30 23.06
CA LEU A 36 22.46 -24.73 21.68
C LEU A 36 23.07 -23.80 20.62
N GLY A 37 23.79 -22.75 21.05
CA GLY A 37 24.34 -21.74 20.16
C GLY A 37 23.30 -20.89 19.45
N ILE A 38 22.10 -20.75 20.04
CA ILE A 38 21.01 -19.96 19.47
C ILE A 38 21.07 -18.55 20.07
N PRO A 39 21.33 -17.51 19.27
CA PRO A 39 21.33 -16.13 19.76
C PRO A 39 19.92 -15.62 20.01
N THR A 40 19.80 -14.50 20.74
CA THR A 40 18.56 -13.73 20.80
C THR A 40 18.11 -13.34 19.40
N TYR A 41 16.79 -13.17 19.22
CA TYR A 41 16.25 -12.71 17.95
C TYR A 41 14.96 -11.91 18.18
N ASN A 42 14.89 -10.71 17.59
CA ASN A 42 13.66 -9.92 17.60
C ASN A 42 12.96 -10.04 16.25
N TRP A 43 11.70 -10.51 16.29
CA TRP A 43 10.87 -10.75 15.12
C TRP A 43 10.23 -9.48 14.57
N TRP A 44 10.19 -8.40 15.37
CA TRP A 44 9.54 -7.15 15.00
C TRP A 44 10.45 -6.30 14.13
N ASN A 45 10.22 -6.36 12.83
CA ASN A 45 10.92 -5.54 11.86
C ASN A 45 9.91 -5.07 10.82
N GLU A 46 10.08 -3.85 10.31
CA GLU A 46 9.16 -3.23 9.35
C GLU A 46 9.94 -2.76 8.13
N ALA A 47 9.36 -2.95 6.94
CA ALA A 47 9.97 -2.53 5.69
C ALA A 47 8.92 -2.26 4.61
N LEU A 48 7.93 -1.44 4.93
CA LEU A 48 6.79 -1.19 4.06
C LEU A 48 7.19 -0.49 2.76
N HIS A 49 8.07 0.51 2.83
CA HIS A 49 8.61 1.25 1.69
C HIS A 49 10.08 1.68 1.92
N GLY A 50 10.86 0.79 2.51
CA GLY A 50 12.23 0.93 2.96
C GLY A 50 12.39 0.34 4.34
N VAL A 51 13.61 -0.04 4.75
CA VAL A 51 13.85 -0.57 6.09
C VAL A 51 13.52 0.49 7.14
N ALA A 52 12.53 0.21 7.99
CA ALA A 52 11.98 1.20 8.90
C ALA A 52 12.69 1.22 10.25
N ARG A 53 12.71 2.42 10.87
CA ARG A 53 13.06 2.68 12.29
C ARG A 53 14.43 2.14 12.77
N ALA A 54 15.32 1.83 11.83
CA ALA A 54 16.67 1.32 12.12
C ALA A 54 17.79 2.23 11.56
N GLY A 55 17.61 3.54 11.62
CA GLY A 55 18.54 4.54 11.09
C GLY A 55 18.44 4.71 9.59
N THR A 56 19.56 4.95 8.91
CA THR A 56 19.59 5.26 7.48
C THR A 56 19.03 4.11 6.63
N ALA A 57 18.15 4.47 5.68
CA ALA A 57 17.64 3.58 4.65
C ALA A 57 17.11 4.40 3.48
N THR A 58 17.03 3.81 2.30
CA THR A 58 16.28 4.38 1.18
C THR A 58 14.80 4.49 1.56
N VAL A 59 14.24 5.69 1.42
CA VAL A 59 12.82 5.96 1.65
C VAL A 59 12.13 6.10 0.30
N PHE A 60 11.49 5.03 -0.13
CA PHE A 60 10.67 4.99 -1.34
C PHE A 60 9.35 5.75 -1.14
N PRO A 61 8.59 6.05 -2.21
CA PRO A 61 7.20 6.47 -2.06
C PRO A 61 6.44 5.47 -1.17
N GLN A 62 5.48 5.97 -0.39
CA GLN A 62 4.61 5.12 0.42
C GLN A 62 3.85 4.12 -0.46
N ALA A 63 3.43 2.99 0.11
CA ALA A 63 2.81 1.87 -0.61
C ALA A 63 1.71 2.30 -1.59
N ILE A 64 0.84 3.24 -1.21
CA ILE A 64 -0.22 3.76 -2.08
C ILE A 64 0.35 4.51 -3.30
N GLY A 65 1.46 5.23 -3.13
CA GLY A 65 2.18 5.89 -4.23
C GLY A 65 2.86 4.88 -5.15
N CYS A 66 3.43 3.82 -4.58
CA CYS A 66 3.95 2.69 -5.36
C CYS A 66 2.82 1.95 -6.10
N ALA A 67 1.63 1.80 -5.50
CA ALA A 67 0.48 1.19 -6.16
C ALA A 67 0.01 2.00 -7.39
N ALA A 68 0.12 3.33 -7.32
CA ALA A 68 -0.22 4.21 -8.45
C ALA A 68 0.66 4.01 -9.69
N MET A 69 1.78 3.32 -9.57
CA MET A 69 2.60 2.92 -10.71
C MET A 69 1.90 1.89 -11.61
N PHE A 70 1.05 1.01 -11.07
CA PHE A 70 0.50 -0.17 -11.78
C PHE A 70 1.62 -0.93 -12.50
N ASP A 71 2.69 -1.26 -11.78
CA ASP A 71 3.92 -1.84 -12.33
C ASP A 71 4.45 -2.94 -11.41
N GLU A 72 4.19 -4.20 -11.79
CA GLU A 72 4.61 -5.38 -11.03
C GLU A 72 6.14 -5.54 -11.01
N GLU A 73 6.80 -5.24 -12.13
CA GLU A 73 8.26 -5.39 -12.25
C GLU A 73 9.00 -4.37 -11.39
N GLU A 74 8.52 -3.11 -11.39
CA GLU A 74 9.10 -2.06 -10.57
C GLU A 74 8.88 -2.30 -9.08
N MET A 75 7.68 -2.78 -8.71
CA MET A 75 7.37 -3.17 -7.34
C MET A 75 8.32 -4.26 -6.83
N GLN A 76 8.62 -5.27 -7.67
CA GLN A 76 9.56 -6.33 -7.31
C GLN A 76 10.98 -5.80 -7.13
N LYS A 77 11.46 -4.88 -7.99
CA LYS A 77 12.78 -4.24 -7.85
C LYS A 77 12.89 -3.42 -6.57
N ILE A 78 11.85 -2.64 -6.24
CA ILE A 78 11.79 -1.87 -4.98
C ILE A 78 11.94 -2.82 -3.79
N ALA A 79 11.19 -3.90 -3.76
CA ALA A 79 11.22 -4.87 -2.68
C ALA A 79 12.57 -5.60 -2.59
N ASP A 80 13.21 -5.89 -3.73
CA ASP A 80 14.55 -6.50 -3.77
C ASP A 80 15.61 -5.58 -3.17
N VAL A 81 15.58 -4.28 -3.48
CA VAL A 81 16.45 -3.26 -2.86
C VAL A 81 16.20 -3.16 -1.36
N ILE A 82 14.94 -3.14 -0.93
CA ILE A 82 14.60 -3.14 0.51
C ILE A 82 15.19 -4.36 1.22
N ALA A 83 15.11 -5.53 0.60
CA ALA A 83 15.67 -6.76 1.15
C ALA A 83 17.21 -6.73 1.20
N GLU A 84 17.85 -6.16 0.19
CA GLU A 84 19.31 -5.98 0.15
C GLU A 84 19.79 -5.07 1.27
N GLU A 85 19.15 -3.91 1.45
CA GLU A 85 19.44 -3.02 2.58
C GLU A 85 19.15 -3.69 3.93
N GLY A 86 18.09 -4.49 4.02
CA GLY A 86 17.75 -5.28 5.20
C GLY A 86 18.85 -6.25 5.58
N ARG A 87 19.40 -6.99 4.60
CA ARG A 87 20.53 -7.89 4.80
C ARG A 87 21.80 -7.15 5.21
N ALA A 88 22.16 -6.07 4.52
CA ALA A 88 23.33 -5.26 4.86
C ALA A 88 23.30 -4.77 6.31
N LYS A 89 22.13 -4.29 6.76
CA LYS A 89 21.92 -3.81 8.13
C LYS A 89 21.98 -4.94 9.15
N TYR A 90 21.30 -6.06 8.89
CA TYR A 90 21.36 -7.25 9.74
C TYR A 90 22.80 -7.76 9.91
N ASN A 91 23.56 -7.83 8.81
CA ASN A 91 24.97 -8.26 8.83
C ASN A 91 25.83 -7.34 9.70
N ALA A 92 25.64 -6.02 9.58
CA ALA A 92 26.39 -5.03 10.36
C ALA A 92 26.01 -5.08 11.84
N PHE A 93 24.72 -5.03 12.19
CA PHE A 93 24.24 -5.05 13.57
C PHE A 93 24.58 -6.35 14.28
N SER A 94 24.48 -7.50 13.58
CA SER A 94 24.82 -8.81 14.15
C SER A 94 26.30 -8.94 14.52
N LYS A 95 27.21 -8.23 13.83
CA LYS A 95 28.65 -8.16 14.19
C LYS A 95 28.90 -7.41 15.49
N GLU A 96 28.03 -6.43 15.80
CA GLU A 96 28.01 -5.69 17.07
C GLU A 96 27.17 -6.40 18.16
N GLU A 97 26.74 -7.65 17.91
CA GLU A 97 25.87 -8.44 18.79
C GLU A 97 24.48 -7.81 19.06
N ASP A 98 24.09 -6.83 18.25
CA ASP A 98 22.80 -6.15 18.33
C ASP A 98 21.76 -6.86 17.45
N ARG A 99 20.82 -7.55 18.09
CA ARG A 99 19.71 -8.30 17.47
C ARG A 99 18.36 -7.88 18.01
N ASP A 100 18.26 -6.63 18.39
CA ASP A 100 17.04 -6.05 18.95
C ASP A 100 16.03 -5.69 17.85
N ILE A 101 14.91 -5.06 18.25
CA ILE A 101 13.82 -4.59 17.38
C ILE A 101 14.33 -3.81 16.15
N TYR A 102 13.73 -4.04 15.00
CA TYR A 102 14.05 -3.42 13.69
C TYR A 102 15.41 -3.81 13.07
N LYS A 103 16.08 -4.83 13.58
CA LYS A 103 17.42 -5.23 13.13
C LYS A 103 17.49 -6.68 12.63
N GLY A 104 16.33 -7.33 12.48
CA GLY A 104 16.19 -8.70 11.99
C GLY A 104 15.92 -8.80 10.49
N LEU A 105 15.55 -10.02 10.06
CA LEU A 105 15.28 -10.39 8.67
C LEU A 105 13.83 -10.80 8.42
N THR A 106 12.95 -10.62 9.40
CA THR A 106 11.53 -10.95 9.32
C THR A 106 10.73 -9.64 9.24
N PHE A 107 10.39 -9.21 8.03
CA PHE A 107 9.69 -7.95 7.81
C PHE A 107 8.17 -8.14 7.80
N TRP A 108 7.48 -7.39 8.65
CA TRP A 108 6.01 -7.41 8.75
C TRP A 108 5.39 -6.54 7.67
N SER A 109 5.65 -6.92 6.43
CA SER A 109 5.23 -6.26 5.18
C SER A 109 5.06 -7.34 4.10
N PRO A 110 4.14 -7.14 3.13
CA PRO A 110 3.32 -5.96 2.83
C PRO A 110 2.00 -5.89 3.62
N ASN A 111 1.40 -4.69 3.68
CA ASN A 111 0.00 -4.50 4.07
C ASN A 111 -0.88 -4.64 2.82
N ILE A 112 -1.60 -5.75 2.71
CA ILE A 112 -2.48 -6.09 1.58
C ILE A 112 -3.97 -6.06 1.94
N ASN A 113 -4.34 -5.31 2.97
CA ASN A 113 -5.73 -4.99 3.25
C ASN A 113 -6.32 -4.10 2.16
N ILE A 114 -7.61 -4.19 1.95
CA ILE A 114 -8.32 -3.37 0.96
C ILE A 114 -8.64 -2.00 1.54
N PHE A 115 -8.21 -0.95 0.85
CA PHE A 115 -8.50 0.44 1.19
C PHE A 115 -9.97 0.79 0.84
N ARG A 116 -10.92 0.19 1.58
CA ARG A 116 -12.35 0.30 1.28
C ARG A 116 -12.95 1.68 1.60
N ASP A 117 -12.32 2.44 2.48
CA ASP A 117 -12.85 3.73 2.96
C ASP A 117 -11.72 4.76 3.03
N PRO A 118 -11.81 5.89 2.31
CA PRO A 118 -10.74 6.89 2.27
C PRO A 118 -10.51 7.62 3.59
N ARG A 119 -11.34 7.41 4.61
CA ARG A 119 -11.14 7.94 5.97
C ARG A 119 -10.13 7.15 6.78
N TRP A 120 -9.86 5.91 6.40
CA TRP A 120 -8.92 5.04 7.13
C TRP A 120 -7.49 5.56 7.07
N GLY A 121 -6.92 5.89 8.26
CA GLY A 121 -5.60 6.49 8.38
C GLY A 121 -4.46 5.63 7.85
N ARG A 122 -4.54 4.30 8.01
CA ARG A 122 -3.53 3.35 7.48
C ARG A 122 -3.76 2.95 6.02
N GLY A 123 -4.77 3.53 5.36
CA GLY A 123 -5.03 3.25 3.95
C GLY A 123 -3.83 3.49 3.04
N HIS A 124 -3.00 4.49 3.34
CA HIS A 124 -1.79 4.79 2.60
C HIS A 124 -0.71 3.68 2.66
N GLU A 125 -0.79 2.78 3.65
CA GLU A 125 0.10 1.63 3.77
C GLU A 125 -0.25 0.50 2.78
N THR A 126 -1.37 0.61 2.06
CA THR A 126 -1.92 -0.46 1.20
C THR A 126 -1.70 -0.18 -0.28
N TYR A 127 -2.04 -1.16 -1.11
CA TYR A 127 -2.01 -1.03 -2.57
C TYR A 127 -3.37 -0.62 -3.17
N GLY A 128 -4.25 -0.03 -2.35
CA GLY A 128 -5.49 0.57 -2.80
C GLY A 128 -6.74 -0.27 -2.59
N GLU A 129 -7.78 0.06 -3.35
CA GLU A 129 -9.14 -0.46 -3.12
C GLU A 129 -9.47 -1.71 -3.94
N ASP A 130 -8.65 -2.06 -4.93
CA ASP A 130 -8.94 -3.16 -5.84
C ASP A 130 -8.24 -4.46 -5.45
N PRO A 131 -8.98 -5.58 -5.30
CA PRO A 131 -8.41 -6.86 -4.90
C PRO A 131 -7.41 -7.44 -5.90
N PHE A 132 -7.58 -7.20 -7.21
CA PHE A 132 -6.68 -7.71 -8.24
C PHE A 132 -5.37 -6.93 -8.25
N LEU A 133 -5.43 -5.60 -8.25
CA LEU A 133 -4.24 -4.74 -8.16
C LEU A 133 -3.44 -5.07 -6.90
N THR A 134 -4.12 -5.14 -5.74
CA THR A 134 -3.50 -5.47 -4.45
C THR A 134 -2.84 -6.85 -4.48
N ALA A 135 -3.49 -7.84 -5.10
CA ALA A 135 -2.93 -9.18 -5.24
C ALA A 135 -1.65 -9.19 -6.10
N ARG A 136 -1.68 -8.54 -7.28
CA ARG A 136 -0.52 -8.51 -8.18
C ARG A 136 0.68 -7.81 -7.56
N LEU A 137 0.47 -6.62 -7.02
CA LEU A 137 1.55 -5.84 -6.37
C LEU A 137 2.04 -6.50 -5.08
N GLY A 138 1.14 -7.08 -4.28
CA GLY A 138 1.50 -7.83 -3.08
C GLY A 138 2.37 -9.06 -3.39
N VAL A 139 2.02 -9.82 -4.42
CA VAL A 139 2.83 -10.97 -4.89
C VAL A 139 4.21 -10.51 -5.36
N SER A 140 4.29 -9.43 -6.13
CA SER A 140 5.57 -8.88 -6.62
C SER A 140 6.45 -8.39 -5.48
N PHE A 141 5.87 -7.70 -4.50
CA PHE A 141 6.58 -7.23 -3.31
C PHE A 141 7.12 -8.39 -2.47
N ILE A 142 6.31 -9.42 -2.22
CA ILE A 142 6.71 -10.63 -1.49
C ILE A 142 7.88 -11.32 -2.20
N LYS A 143 7.79 -11.51 -3.52
CA LYS A 143 8.85 -12.14 -4.31
C LYS A 143 10.15 -11.34 -4.29
N GLY A 144 10.07 -10.01 -4.39
CA GLY A 144 11.24 -9.15 -4.28
C GLY A 144 11.88 -9.22 -2.90
N LEU A 145 11.09 -9.18 -1.82
CA LEU A 145 11.61 -9.32 -0.46
C LEU A 145 12.29 -10.69 -0.23
N GLN A 146 11.60 -11.78 -0.60
CA GLN A 146 12.07 -13.12 -0.30
C GLN A 146 13.20 -13.58 -1.23
N GLY A 147 13.30 -12.97 -2.44
CA GLY A 147 14.30 -13.35 -3.44
C GLY A 147 14.10 -14.75 -3.99
N ASP A 148 15.01 -15.15 -4.87
CA ASP A 148 15.02 -16.46 -5.56
C ASP A 148 16.32 -17.23 -5.33
N GLY A 149 17.11 -16.86 -4.31
CA GLY A 149 18.38 -17.47 -3.96
C GLY A 149 18.28 -18.85 -3.32
N GLU A 150 19.45 -19.40 -2.92
CA GLU A 150 19.50 -20.68 -2.22
C GLU A 150 18.91 -20.60 -0.81
N THR A 151 19.02 -19.44 -0.17
CA THR A 151 18.33 -19.08 1.07
C THR A 151 17.35 -17.94 0.81
N MET A 152 16.39 -17.78 1.69
CA MET A 152 15.45 -16.65 1.64
C MET A 152 16.19 -15.36 1.99
N LYS A 153 16.06 -14.31 1.16
CA LYS A 153 16.76 -13.05 1.37
C LYS A 153 16.28 -12.35 2.63
N VAL A 154 14.98 -12.11 2.77
CA VAL A 154 14.28 -11.75 4.01
C VAL A 154 12.89 -12.39 4.01
N ALA A 155 12.29 -12.59 5.18
CA ALA A 155 10.95 -13.15 5.26
C ALA A 155 9.89 -12.04 5.18
N ALA A 156 8.99 -12.14 4.21
CA ALA A 156 7.81 -11.28 4.09
C ALA A 156 6.68 -11.75 5.00
N CYS A 157 5.81 -10.83 5.43
CA CYS A 157 4.64 -11.12 6.24
C CYS A 157 3.43 -10.35 5.70
N ALA A 158 2.46 -11.08 5.15
CA ALA A 158 1.22 -10.48 4.66
C ALA A 158 0.32 -10.08 5.83
N LYS A 159 -0.09 -8.81 5.88
CA LYS A 159 -0.90 -8.27 6.98
C LYS A 159 -2.04 -7.39 6.48
N HIS A 160 -3.08 -7.19 7.28
CA HIS A 160 -3.45 -7.87 8.55
C HIS A 160 -4.58 -8.84 8.26
N PHE A 161 -4.36 -10.13 8.47
CA PHE A 161 -5.29 -11.18 8.07
C PHE A 161 -6.49 -11.25 9.01
N ALA A 162 -7.75 -11.03 8.53
CA ALA A 162 -8.01 -10.84 7.11
C ALA A 162 -8.80 -9.54 6.84
N VAL A 163 -9.80 -9.22 7.61
CA VAL A 163 -10.75 -8.13 7.37
C VAL A 163 -10.44 -6.97 8.28
N HIS A 164 -9.52 -6.12 7.87
CA HIS A 164 -9.05 -4.97 8.64
C HIS A 164 -8.86 -3.75 7.73
N SER A 165 -9.63 -2.67 7.97
CA SER A 165 -9.49 -1.38 7.29
C SER A 165 -10.20 -0.25 8.06
N GLY A 166 -9.85 -0.12 9.35
CA GLY A 166 -10.41 0.88 10.28
C GLY A 166 -11.81 0.53 10.80
N PRO A 167 -12.36 1.33 11.68
CA PRO A 167 -11.78 2.54 12.28
C PRO A 167 -10.65 2.25 13.28
N GLU A 168 -9.58 3.06 13.23
CA GLU A 168 -8.41 2.87 14.10
C GLU A 168 -8.74 3.06 15.58
N ALA A 169 -9.56 4.05 15.93
CA ALA A 169 -9.92 4.36 17.32
C ALA A 169 -10.59 3.21 18.09
N ILE A 170 -11.17 2.25 17.39
CA ILE A 170 -11.88 1.10 17.98
C ILE A 170 -11.33 -0.25 17.52
N ARG A 171 -10.16 -0.28 16.87
CA ARG A 171 -9.60 -1.47 16.25
C ARG A 171 -9.43 -2.65 17.22
N HIS A 172 -9.19 -2.37 18.49
CA HIS A 172 -9.01 -3.39 19.54
C HIS A 172 -10.30 -4.09 19.97
N GLU A 173 -11.46 -3.45 19.84
CA GLU A 173 -12.76 -4.01 20.25
C GLU A 173 -13.71 -4.31 19.09
N PHE A 174 -13.37 -3.86 17.88
CA PHE A 174 -14.23 -3.91 16.71
C PHE A 174 -14.48 -5.34 16.23
N ASP A 175 -15.69 -5.56 15.69
CA ASP A 175 -16.05 -6.79 14.98
C ASP A 175 -16.43 -6.44 13.54
N ALA A 176 -15.58 -6.82 12.59
CA ALA A 176 -15.85 -6.64 11.17
C ALA A 176 -16.86 -7.70 10.71
N VAL A 177 -18.13 -7.32 10.64
CA VAL A 177 -19.20 -8.21 10.16
C VAL A 177 -19.29 -8.11 8.65
N VAL A 178 -18.99 -9.22 7.96
CA VAL A 178 -18.98 -9.30 6.50
C VAL A 178 -19.77 -10.50 5.99
N SER A 179 -20.40 -10.36 4.82
CA SER A 179 -21.02 -11.48 4.12
C SER A 179 -19.94 -12.46 3.62
N GLN A 180 -20.31 -13.73 3.40
CA GLN A 180 -19.39 -14.69 2.78
C GLN A 180 -18.99 -14.22 1.38
N LYS A 181 -19.92 -13.62 0.64
CA LYS A 181 -19.62 -13.02 -0.67
C LYS A 181 -18.53 -11.97 -0.58
N ASP A 182 -18.69 -10.93 0.25
CA ASP A 182 -17.71 -9.87 0.38
C ASP A 182 -16.36 -10.38 0.89
N LEU A 183 -16.38 -11.35 1.82
CA LEU A 183 -15.19 -12.00 2.34
C LEU A 183 -14.35 -12.61 1.22
N TYR A 184 -14.95 -13.49 0.39
CA TYR A 184 -14.24 -14.20 -0.68
C TYR A 184 -14.09 -13.42 -1.99
N GLU A 185 -14.89 -12.38 -2.22
CA GLU A 185 -14.80 -11.56 -3.43
C GLU A 185 -13.86 -10.36 -3.29
N THR A 186 -13.72 -9.82 -2.06
CA THR A 186 -12.98 -8.57 -1.82
C THR A 186 -11.85 -8.71 -0.82
N TYR A 187 -12.09 -9.25 0.39
CA TYR A 187 -11.11 -9.20 1.48
C TYR A 187 -10.03 -10.28 1.43
N LEU A 188 -10.36 -11.48 0.97
CA LEU A 188 -9.44 -12.62 0.95
C LEU A 188 -8.55 -12.75 -0.31
N PRO A 189 -8.93 -12.27 -1.52
CA PRO A 189 -8.20 -12.60 -2.75
C PRO A 189 -6.72 -12.23 -2.74
N ALA A 190 -6.34 -11.08 -2.15
CA ALA A 190 -4.95 -10.66 -2.06
C ALA A 190 -4.12 -11.58 -1.14
N PHE A 191 -4.70 -12.04 -0.02
CA PHE A 191 -4.06 -12.99 0.88
C PHE A 191 -3.93 -14.37 0.25
N GLU A 192 -4.95 -14.83 -0.47
CA GLU A 192 -4.89 -16.09 -1.23
C GLU A 192 -3.76 -16.07 -2.25
N ALA A 193 -3.64 -14.96 -3.01
CA ALA A 193 -2.55 -14.78 -3.97
C ALA A 193 -1.17 -14.70 -3.28
N ALA A 194 -1.07 -14.01 -2.15
CA ALA A 194 0.16 -13.93 -1.37
C ALA A 194 0.66 -15.32 -0.93
N VAL A 195 -0.27 -16.21 -0.53
CA VAL A 195 0.07 -17.59 -0.15
C VAL A 195 0.39 -18.44 -1.36
N LYS A 196 -0.52 -18.52 -2.35
CA LYS A 196 -0.45 -19.49 -3.45
C LYS A 196 0.51 -19.12 -4.56
N GLU A 197 0.67 -17.81 -4.83
CA GLU A 197 1.50 -17.29 -5.92
C GLU A 197 2.75 -16.58 -5.43
N GLY A 198 2.65 -15.86 -4.31
CA GLY A 198 3.76 -15.16 -3.67
C GLY A 198 4.64 -16.05 -2.81
N GLY A 199 4.10 -17.17 -2.30
CA GLY A 199 4.81 -18.05 -1.38
C GLY A 199 5.24 -17.33 -0.09
N VAL A 200 4.37 -16.45 0.42
CA VAL A 200 4.67 -15.62 1.60
C VAL A 200 5.05 -16.49 2.80
N GLU A 201 6.12 -16.11 3.50
CA GLU A 201 6.66 -16.87 4.64
C GLU A 201 5.85 -16.71 5.92
N ALA A 202 5.28 -15.52 6.14
CA ALA A 202 4.50 -15.26 7.33
C ALA A 202 3.17 -14.57 7.01
N VAL A 203 2.21 -14.74 7.93
CA VAL A 203 0.92 -14.03 7.90
C VAL A 203 0.66 -13.46 9.29
N MET A 204 0.25 -12.19 9.36
CA MET A 204 -0.09 -11.54 10.64
C MET A 204 -1.61 -11.43 10.77
N GLY A 205 -2.16 -11.96 11.88
CA GLY A 205 -3.57 -11.77 12.23
C GLY A 205 -3.83 -10.34 12.71
N GLY A 206 -4.98 -9.77 12.33
CA GLY A 206 -5.35 -8.42 12.72
C GLY A 206 -5.81 -8.30 14.18
N TYR A 207 -5.99 -7.03 14.64
CA TYR A 207 -6.46 -6.72 16.00
C TYR A 207 -7.91 -7.12 16.22
N ASN A 208 -8.77 -6.81 15.25
CA ASN A 208 -10.22 -6.91 15.37
C ASN A 208 -10.72 -8.36 15.31
N ARG A 209 -12.01 -8.49 15.59
CA ARG A 209 -12.75 -9.72 15.25
C ARG A 209 -13.24 -9.67 13.81
N THR A 210 -13.46 -10.83 13.25
CA THR A 210 -14.17 -11.01 11.97
C THR A 210 -15.31 -11.99 12.20
N ASN A 211 -16.54 -11.54 12.00
CA ASN A 211 -17.76 -12.33 12.22
C ASN A 211 -17.77 -13.02 13.62
N GLY A 212 -17.38 -12.27 14.65
CA GLY A 212 -17.34 -12.72 16.04
C GLY A 212 -16.06 -13.43 16.48
N GLU A 213 -15.22 -13.93 15.57
CA GLU A 213 -13.95 -14.59 15.91
C GLU A 213 -12.80 -13.58 15.89
N PRO A 214 -11.93 -13.50 16.94
CA PRO A 214 -10.71 -12.70 16.90
C PRO A 214 -9.80 -13.18 15.78
N CYS A 215 -9.25 -12.29 14.98
CA CYS A 215 -8.42 -12.70 13.82
C CYS A 215 -7.23 -13.58 14.23
N CYS A 216 -6.56 -13.27 15.36
CA CYS A 216 -5.43 -14.06 15.87
C CYS A 216 -5.85 -15.37 16.58
N GLY A 217 -7.14 -15.60 16.79
CA GLY A 217 -7.69 -16.81 17.45
C GLY A 217 -8.77 -17.50 16.61
N SER A 218 -8.92 -17.11 15.35
CA SER A 218 -9.97 -17.61 14.46
C SER A 218 -9.61 -18.97 13.88
N LYS A 219 -10.35 -20.00 14.25
CA LYS A 219 -10.23 -21.32 13.60
C LYS A 219 -10.71 -21.28 12.16
N THR A 220 -11.67 -20.43 11.83
CA THR A 220 -12.16 -20.23 10.47
C THR A 220 -11.06 -19.62 9.58
N LEU A 221 -10.46 -18.50 10.01
CA LEU A 221 -9.46 -17.81 9.19
C LEU A 221 -8.12 -18.57 9.16
N LEU A 222 -7.53 -18.87 10.35
CA LEU A 222 -6.16 -19.37 10.42
C LEU A 222 -6.06 -20.86 10.12
N LYS A 223 -7.02 -21.68 10.60
CA LYS A 223 -6.95 -23.13 10.43
C LYS A 223 -7.63 -23.57 9.13
N LYS A 224 -8.92 -23.23 8.96
CA LYS A 224 -9.70 -23.68 7.80
C LYS A 224 -9.22 -23.01 6.52
N ILE A 225 -9.27 -21.67 6.44
CA ILE A 225 -8.99 -20.96 5.18
C ILE A 225 -7.49 -20.95 4.88
N LEU A 226 -6.68 -20.44 5.81
CA LEU A 226 -5.25 -20.23 5.57
C LEU A 226 -4.49 -21.52 5.40
N ARG A 227 -4.62 -22.48 6.35
CA ARG A 227 -3.82 -23.72 6.33
C ARG A 227 -4.45 -24.85 5.53
N GLU A 228 -5.75 -25.15 5.75
CA GLU A 228 -6.39 -26.29 5.08
C GLU A 228 -6.75 -26.00 3.63
N ASP A 229 -7.41 -24.87 3.34
CA ASP A 229 -7.87 -24.57 1.98
C ASP A 229 -6.76 -24.01 1.07
N TRP A 230 -5.83 -23.20 1.62
CA TRP A 230 -4.75 -22.60 0.83
C TRP A 230 -3.41 -23.30 0.96
N GLY A 231 -3.23 -24.19 1.94
CA GLY A 231 -2.01 -24.97 2.13
C GLY A 231 -0.84 -24.14 2.69
N PHE A 232 -1.11 -23.11 3.51
CA PHE A 232 -0.06 -22.30 4.10
C PHE A 232 0.80 -23.08 5.10
N GLU A 233 2.10 -23.11 4.89
CA GLU A 233 3.05 -23.88 5.71
C GLU A 233 3.96 -22.98 6.58
N GLY A 234 3.95 -21.66 6.37
CA GLY A 234 4.74 -20.70 7.12
C GLY A 234 4.23 -20.48 8.55
N HIS A 235 4.77 -19.50 9.25
CA HIS A 235 4.31 -19.15 10.59
C HIS A 235 3.27 -18.03 10.57
N VAL A 236 2.39 -18.04 11.59
CA VAL A 236 1.43 -16.98 11.85
C VAL A 236 1.90 -16.19 13.06
N VAL A 237 1.98 -14.87 12.91
CA VAL A 237 2.25 -13.93 14.01
C VAL A 237 1.00 -13.16 14.38
N SER A 238 0.81 -12.83 15.65
CA SER A 238 -0.22 -11.88 16.08
C SER A 238 0.20 -10.46 15.79
N ASP A 239 -0.74 -9.57 15.51
CA ASP A 239 -0.47 -8.15 15.67
C ASP A 239 -0.12 -7.83 17.12
N CYS A 240 0.51 -6.66 17.36
CA CYS A 240 1.10 -6.33 18.65
C CYS A 240 0.02 -6.20 19.73
N TRP A 241 0.11 -7.04 20.76
CA TRP A 241 -0.90 -7.19 21.84
C TRP A 241 -2.28 -7.70 21.41
N ALA A 242 -2.53 -8.03 20.16
CA ALA A 242 -3.83 -8.48 19.67
C ALA A 242 -4.39 -9.74 20.40
N ILE A 243 -3.51 -10.64 20.89
CA ILE A 243 -4.00 -11.79 21.71
C ILE A 243 -4.48 -11.34 23.08
N GLN A 244 -3.93 -10.24 23.63
CA GLN A 244 -4.39 -9.65 24.87
C GLN A 244 -5.82 -9.07 24.75
N ASP A 245 -6.19 -8.61 23.56
CA ASP A 245 -7.51 -8.06 23.28
C ASP A 245 -8.62 -9.08 23.52
N PHE A 246 -8.37 -10.39 23.39
CA PHE A 246 -9.39 -11.43 23.60
C PHE A 246 -10.04 -11.35 24.99
N HIS A 247 -9.26 -11.06 26.03
CA HIS A 247 -9.79 -10.90 27.38
C HIS A 247 -9.96 -9.44 27.80
N GLN A 248 -9.20 -8.48 27.25
CA GLN A 248 -9.28 -7.08 27.65
C GLN A 248 -10.39 -6.31 26.94
N PHE A 249 -10.54 -6.50 25.62
CA PHE A 249 -11.45 -5.73 24.80
C PHE A 249 -12.56 -6.56 24.18
N HIS A 250 -12.26 -7.71 23.58
CA HIS A 250 -13.27 -8.60 22.98
C HIS A 250 -14.15 -9.29 24.01
N LYS A 251 -13.68 -9.49 25.23
CA LYS A 251 -14.39 -10.16 26.35
C LYS A 251 -14.85 -11.60 26.04
N ILE A 252 -14.08 -12.33 25.24
CA ILE A 252 -14.40 -13.70 24.82
C ILE A 252 -13.63 -14.76 25.60
N THR A 253 -12.57 -14.39 26.32
CA THR A 253 -11.83 -15.22 27.25
C THR A 253 -11.77 -14.55 28.62
N ASN A 254 -11.53 -15.33 29.69
CA ASN A 254 -11.54 -14.81 31.05
C ASN A 254 -10.17 -14.26 31.50
N GLY A 255 -9.10 -14.59 30.77
CA GLY A 255 -7.76 -14.14 31.10
C GLY A 255 -6.68 -14.59 30.12
N PRO A 256 -5.41 -14.23 30.40
CA PRO A 256 -4.32 -14.44 29.44
C PRO A 256 -4.02 -15.91 29.13
N LYS A 257 -4.24 -16.84 30.05
CA LYS A 257 -4.04 -18.28 29.79
C LYS A 257 -5.01 -18.82 28.73
N GLU A 258 -6.29 -18.47 28.86
CA GLU A 258 -7.32 -18.87 27.88
C GLU A 258 -7.11 -18.18 26.54
N SER A 259 -6.63 -16.91 26.54
CA SER A 259 -6.30 -16.19 25.32
C SER A 259 -5.11 -16.84 24.59
N ALA A 260 -4.06 -17.22 25.32
CA ALA A 260 -2.93 -17.96 24.77
C ALA A 260 -3.35 -19.32 24.20
N GLN A 261 -4.22 -20.07 24.92
CA GLN A 261 -4.81 -21.31 24.44
C GLN A 261 -5.53 -21.09 23.10
N MET A 262 -6.48 -20.16 23.05
CA MET A 262 -7.31 -19.90 21.86
C MET A 262 -6.45 -19.57 20.65
N ALA A 263 -5.44 -18.69 20.80
CA ALA A 263 -4.55 -18.29 19.73
C ALA A 263 -3.70 -19.47 19.23
N LEU A 264 -3.09 -20.23 20.16
CA LEU A 264 -2.24 -21.38 19.82
C LEU A 264 -3.03 -22.51 19.13
N GLU A 265 -4.25 -22.81 19.64
CA GLU A 265 -5.16 -23.79 19.02
C GLU A 265 -5.61 -23.40 17.60
N ALA A 266 -5.78 -22.10 17.35
CA ALA A 266 -6.11 -21.58 16.03
C ALA A 266 -4.93 -21.62 15.06
N GLY A 267 -3.68 -21.76 15.56
CA GLY A 267 -2.47 -21.82 14.77
C GLY A 267 -1.73 -20.49 14.66
N CYS A 268 -1.92 -19.56 15.59
CA CYS A 268 -1.08 -18.39 15.78
C CYS A 268 0.21 -18.82 16.51
N ASP A 269 1.32 -18.85 15.80
CA ASP A 269 2.57 -19.46 16.27
C ASP A 269 3.43 -18.52 17.09
N LEU A 270 3.38 -17.22 16.79
CA LEU A 270 4.24 -16.19 17.36
C LEU A 270 3.42 -15.04 17.92
N ASN A 271 3.71 -14.61 19.14
CA ASN A 271 3.02 -13.49 19.78
C ASN A 271 3.86 -12.22 19.79
N CYS A 272 3.40 -11.16 19.11
CA CYS A 272 3.85 -9.80 19.43
C CYS A 272 3.09 -9.29 20.66
N GLY A 273 3.79 -9.16 21.76
CA GLY A 273 3.24 -8.79 23.06
C GLY A 273 3.56 -9.80 24.17
N CYS A 274 2.81 -9.76 25.27
CA CYS A 274 3.17 -10.51 26.50
C CYS A 274 2.27 -11.73 26.79
N THR A 275 1.22 -12.01 26.02
CA THR A 275 0.24 -13.05 26.36
C THR A 275 0.84 -14.45 26.35
N TYR A 276 1.79 -14.74 25.47
CA TYR A 276 2.45 -16.05 25.42
C TYR A 276 3.44 -16.30 26.60
N ALA A 277 3.71 -15.31 27.43
CA ALA A 277 4.36 -15.55 28.72
C ALA A 277 3.55 -16.49 29.64
N TYR A 278 2.23 -16.61 29.40
CA TYR A 278 1.34 -17.48 30.15
C TYR A 278 1.20 -18.90 29.58
N ILE A 279 1.89 -19.23 28.47
CA ILE A 279 1.79 -20.58 27.85
C ILE A 279 2.18 -21.68 28.83
N MET A 280 3.25 -21.52 29.62
CA MET A 280 3.68 -22.55 30.58
C MET A 280 2.66 -22.75 31.71
N ALA A 281 2.01 -21.69 32.15
CA ALA A 281 0.91 -21.79 33.10
C ALA A 281 -0.34 -22.45 32.48
N ALA A 282 -0.61 -22.17 31.21
CA ALA A 282 -1.69 -22.82 30.45
C ALA A 282 -1.41 -24.33 30.26
N LEU A 283 -0.14 -24.71 30.02
CA LEU A 283 0.27 -26.12 29.94
C LEU A 283 0.08 -26.83 31.27
N GLN A 284 0.47 -26.23 32.40
CA GLN A 284 0.28 -26.78 33.74
C GLN A 284 -1.21 -26.99 34.08
N ASP A 285 -2.08 -26.09 33.62
CA ASP A 285 -3.53 -26.20 33.80
C ASP A 285 -4.19 -27.15 32.77
N GLY A 286 -3.43 -27.76 31.85
CA GLY A 286 -3.93 -28.65 30.80
C GLY A 286 -4.74 -27.97 29.71
N LEU A 287 -4.60 -26.65 29.54
CA LEU A 287 -5.29 -25.87 28.51
C LEU A 287 -4.59 -25.98 27.13
N VAL A 288 -3.29 -26.16 27.11
CA VAL A 288 -2.49 -26.40 25.89
C VAL A 288 -1.66 -27.67 26.06
N THR A 289 -1.14 -28.21 24.95
CA THR A 289 -0.30 -29.42 24.97
C THR A 289 1.14 -29.10 24.56
N GLU A 290 2.07 -29.99 24.95
CA GLU A 290 3.47 -29.88 24.52
C GLU A 290 3.60 -29.95 22.98
N GLU A 291 2.77 -30.73 22.32
CA GLU A 291 2.76 -30.87 20.85
C GLU A 291 2.41 -29.55 20.18
N GLN A 292 1.42 -28.81 20.69
CA GLN A 292 1.02 -27.50 20.15
C GLN A 292 2.17 -26.48 20.26
N ILE A 293 2.82 -26.41 21.41
CA ILE A 293 3.98 -25.54 21.64
C ILE A 293 5.15 -25.94 20.71
N THR A 294 5.40 -27.24 20.59
CA THR A 294 6.46 -27.78 19.77
C THR A 294 6.26 -27.50 18.29
N GLU A 295 5.05 -27.71 17.77
CA GLU A 295 4.72 -27.43 16.38
C GLU A 295 4.85 -25.96 16.02
N ALA A 296 4.37 -25.05 16.88
CA ALA A 296 4.57 -23.62 16.71
C ALA A 296 6.07 -23.25 16.69
N CYS A 297 6.85 -23.82 17.60
CA CYS A 297 8.31 -23.62 17.65
C CYS A 297 9.00 -24.15 16.38
N ILE A 298 8.61 -25.31 15.87
CA ILE A 298 9.14 -25.85 14.61
C ILE A 298 8.87 -24.89 13.44
N ARG A 299 7.69 -24.30 13.34
CA ARG A 299 7.35 -23.36 12.27
C ARG A 299 8.21 -22.12 12.31
N VAL A 300 8.37 -21.47 13.45
CA VAL A 300 9.21 -20.27 13.56
C VAL A 300 10.70 -20.61 13.33
N PHE A 301 11.18 -21.77 13.76
CA PHE A 301 12.55 -22.19 13.47
C PHE A 301 12.73 -22.59 11.99
N THR A 302 11.71 -23.11 11.32
CA THR A 302 11.75 -23.35 9.87
C THR A 302 12.05 -22.07 9.12
N THR A 303 11.38 -20.95 9.47
CA THR A 303 11.69 -19.61 8.91
C THR A 303 13.15 -19.22 9.14
N ARG A 304 13.67 -19.40 10.36
CA ARG A 304 15.08 -19.05 10.68
C ARG A 304 16.09 -19.88 9.89
N PHE A 305 15.78 -21.15 9.60
CA PHE A 305 16.61 -21.99 8.71
C PHE A 305 16.52 -21.55 7.26
N LEU A 306 15.34 -21.22 6.76
CA LEU A 306 15.16 -20.68 5.41
C LEU A 306 15.97 -19.39 5.20
N LEU A 307 16.06 -18.54 6.22
CA LEU A 307 16.86 -17.32 6.23
C LEU A 307 18.38 -17.56 6.32
N GLY A 308 18.82 -18.82 6.46
CA GLY A 308 20.25 -19.16 6.61
C GLY A 308 20.86 -18.78 7.95
N MET A 309 20.07 -18.48 8.99
CA MET A 309 20.57 -17.93 10.26
C MET A 309 21.47 -18.89 11.06
N PHE A 310 21.45 -20.18 10.75
CA PHE A 310 22.24 -21.20 11.44
C PHE A 310 23.33 -21.83 10.55
N ASP A 311 23.11 -21.85 9.24
CA ASP A 311 23.98 -22.53 8.27
C ASP A 311 24.74 -21.55 7.37
N GLY A 312 24.50 -20.25 7.51
CA GLY A 312 25.00 -19.20 6.64
C GLY A 312 24.12 -18.96 5.41
N SER A 313 24.34 -17.85 4.75
CA SER A 313 23.59 -17.39 3.59
C SER A 313 24.53 -16.75 2.57
N GLU A 314 24.21 -16.87 1.29
CA GLU A 314 24.86 -16.13 0.20
C GLU A 314 24.77 -14.61 0.36
N TYR A 315 23.88 -14.12 1.23
CA TYR A 315 23.67 -12.70 1.53
C TYR A 315 24.49 -12.17 2.72
N ASP A 316 25.27 -13.01 3.40
CA ASP A 316 26.01 -12.62 4.62
C ASP A 316 27.18 -11.64 4.36
N ASP A 317 27.63 -11.55 3.11
CA ASP A 317 28.72 -10.65 2.68
C ASP A 317 28.20 -9.33 2.06
N ILE A 318 26.88 -9.08 2.03
CA ILE A 318 26.35 -7.80 1.54
C ILE A 318 26.88 -6.67 2.44
N PRO A 319 27.62 -5.70 1.87
CA PRO A 319 28.26 -4.65 2.66
C PRO A 319 27.28 -3.53 3.04
N TYR A 320 27.57 -2.80 4.12
CA TYR A 320 26.69 -1.72 4.60
C TYR A 320 26.58 -0.53 3.62
N GLU A 321 27.58 -0.35 2.74
CA GLU A 321 27.65 0.72 1.74
C GLU A 321 26.53 0.69 0.70
N VAL A 322 25.80 -0.44 0.57
CA VAL A 322 24.62 -0.51 -0.30
C VAL A 322 23.44 0.28 0.26
N VAL A 323 23.40 0.50 1.60
CA VAL A 323 22.31 1.20 2.26
C VAL A 323 22.21 2.64 1.75
N GLU A 324 21.10 2.96 1.13
CA GLU A 324 20.83 4.28 0.54
C GLU A 324 21.89 4.71 -0.49
N CYS A 325 22.48 3.77 -1.22
CA CYS A 325 23.42 4.09 -2.29
C CYS A 325 22.72 4.92 -3.41
N LYS A 326 23.53 5.46 -4.33
CA LYS A 326 23.01 6.33 -5.37
C LYS A 326 21.98 5.62 -6.27
N GLU A 327 22.23 4.36 -6.58
CA GLU A 327 21.37 3.50 -7.39
C GLU A 327 20.01 3.31 -6.74
N HIS A 328 19.98 3.05 -5.43
CA HIS A 328 18.75 2.88 -4.65
C HIS A 328 17.94 4.18 -4.57
N ARG A 329 18.60 5.32 -4.33
CA ARG A 329 17.93 6.63 -4.34
C ARG A 329 17.38 6.99 -5.73
N ASN A 330 18.10 6.66 -6.81
CA ASN A 330 17.61 6.89 -8.16
C ASN A 330 16.34 6.06 -8.43
N LEU A 331 16.29 4.80 -8.00
CA LEU A 331 15.10 3.96 -8.10
C LEU A 331 13.92 4.56 -7.31
N ALA A 332 14.18 5.14 -6.12
CA ALA A 332 13.12 5.81 -5.34
C ALA A 332 12.56 7.04 -6.07
N VAL A 333 13.39 7.83 -6.74
CA VAL A 333 12.94 8.95 -7.57
C VAL A 333 12.17 8.46 -8.79
N GLU A 334 12.61 7.38 -9.44
CA GLU A 334 11.90 6.77 -10.59
C GLU A 334 10.52 6.25 -10.15
N ALA A 335 10.44 5.58 -9.02
CA ALA A 335 9.16 5.15 -8.44
C ALA A 335 8.22 6.32 -8.17
N ALA A 336 8.75 7.44 -7.64
CA ALA A 336 7.98 8.67 -7.45
C ALA A 336 7.45 9.25 -8.77
N HIS A 337 8.26 9.29 -9.82
CA HIS A 337 7.83 9.73 -11.16
C HIS A 337 6.66 8.88 -11.68
N LYS A 338 6.79 7.54 -11.59
CA LYS A 338 5.78 6.60 -12.08
C LYS A 338 4.49 6.62 -11.25
N GLY A 339 4.58 6.96 -9.95
CA GLY A 339 3.45 6.97 -9.02
C GLY A 339 2.65 8.27 -9.02
N MET A 340 3.20 9.40 -9.49
CA MET A 340 2.49 10.68 -9.52
C MET A 340 1.34 10.68 -10.52
N VAL A 341 0.16 11.14 -10.07
CA VAL A 341 -1.07 11.14 -10.87
C VAL A 341 -1.47 12.55 -11.25
N LEU A 342 -1.43 12.87 -12.54
CA LEU A 342 -1.97 14.13 -13.05
C LEU A 342 -3.49 14.01 -13.18
N LEU A 343 -4.24 14.72 -12.33
CA LEU A 343 -5.70 14.66 -12.27
C LEU A 343 -6.36 15.66 -13.21
N LYS A 344 -5.73 16.81 -13.42
CA LYS A 344 -6.23 17.88 -14.27
C LYS A 344 -5.06 18.62 -14.91
N ASN A 345 -5.21 19.04 -16.17
CA ASN A 345 -4.30 19.96 -16.86
C ASN A 345 -5.06 20.67 -17.97
N ASP A 346 -5.22 21.98 -17.89
CA ASP A 346 -5.82 22.80 -18.94
C ASP A 346 -4.81 23.24 -20.03
N GLY A 347 -3.60 22.67 -19.99
CA GLY A 347 -2.51 22.97 -20.90
C GLY A 347 -1.42 23.87 -20.28
N ILE A 348 -1.51 24.18 -18.97
CA ILE A 348 -0.46 24.94 -18.28
C ILE A 348 0.80 24.11 -18.05
N LEU A 349 0.64 22.82 -17.81
CA LEU A 349 1.75 21.88 -17.61
C LEU A 349 2.11 21.18 -18.94
N PRO A 350 3.40 20.92 -19.17
CA PRO A 350 4.54 21.30 -18.34
C PRO A 350 4.86 22.79 -18.43
N LEU A 351 5.41 23.34 -17.33
CA LEU A 351 5.84 24.73 -17.25
C LEU A 351 7.07 24.99 -18.16
N ASP A 352 7.02 26.07 -18.92
CA ASP A 352 8.18 26.53 -19.72
C ASP A 352 8.91 27.66 -18.97
N LYS A 353 10.02 27.34 -18.29
CA LYS A 353 10.80 28.29 -17.49
C LYS A 353 11.35 29.47 -18.30
N ARG A 354 11.39 29.38 -19.64
CA ARG A 354 11.77 30.52 -20.49
C ARG A 354 10.66 31.57 -20.62
N LYS A 355 9.43 31.21 -20.31
CA LYS A 355 8.24 32.09 -20.36
C LYS A 355 7.82 32.60 -18.97
N ILE A 356 8.36 32.02 -17.90
CA ILE A 356 8.03 32.33 -16.52
C ILE A 356 9.24 32.98 -15.87
N ARG A 357 9.05 34.11 -15.16
CA ARG A 357 10.12 34.82 -14.43
C ARG A 357 9.99 34.65 -12.92
N THR A 358 8.77 34.44 -12.45
CA THR A 358 8.46 34.37 -11.04
C THR A 358 7.49 33.26 -10.73
N ILE A 359 7.83 32.44 -9.76
CA ILE A 359 7.02 31.29 -9.31
C ILE A 359 6.72 31.48 -7.83
N GLY A 360 5.43 31.42 -7.46
CA GLY A 360 5.01 31.32 -6.08
C GLY A 360 4.90 29.85 -5.68
N VAL A 361 5.48 29.46 -4.56
CA VAL A 361 5.28 28.15 -3.94
C VAL A 361 4.67 28.40 -2.57
N VAL A 362 3.43 27.99 -2.38
CA VAL A 362 2.70 28.27 -1.13
C VAL A 362 2.03 27.00 -0.60
N GLY A 363 1.80 26.96 0.71
CA GLY A 363 1.09 25.86 1.34
C GLY A 363 1.92 25.12 2.40
N PRO A 364 1.24 24.46 3.36
CA PRO A 364 1.90 23.82 4.51
C PRO A 364 2.78 22.63 4.12
N ASN A 365 2.48 21.96 3.01
CA ASN A 365 3.25 20.83 2.51
C ASN A 365 4.41 21.23 1.58
N ALA A 366 4.53 22.50 1.21
CA ALA A 366 5.55 22.96 0.26
C ALA A 366 6.98 22.69 0.74
N ASN A 367 7.24 22.92 2.04
CA ASN A 367 8.55 22.74 2.67
C ASN A 367 8.46 21.82 3.90
N ASN A 368 7.68 20.73 3.79
CA ASN A 368 7.44 19.78 4.86
C ASN A 368 8.07 18.43 4.54
N ARG A 369 9.10 18.04 5.31
CA ARG A 369 9.77 16.73 5.14
C ARG A 369 8.91 15.56 5.62
N ILE A 370 8.05 15.80 6.63
CA ILE A 370 7.17 14.77 7.17
C ILE A 370 6.17 14.31 6.09
N ALA A 371 5.67 15.25 5.29
CA ALA A 371 4.75 14.94 4.19
C ALA A 371 5.37 14.17 3.02
N LEU A 372 6.69 13.89 3.05
CA LEU A 372 7.34 13.06 2.04
C LEU A 372 7.30 11.57 2.35
N GLN A 373 7.11 11.19 3.61
CA GLN A 373 7.46 9.86 4.12
C GLN A 373 6.26 8.91 4.25
N GLY A 374 5.28 9.26 5.08
CA GLY A 374 4.26 8.30 5.52
C GLY A 374 4.78 7.32 6.58
N ASN A 375 3.93 6.44 7.11
CA ASN A 375 4.28 5.54 8.21
C ASN A 375 5.31 4.46 7.80
N TYR A 376 6.03 3.94 8.77
CA TYR A 376 7.01 2.85 8.64
C TYR A 376 8.17 3.14 7.68
N HIS A 377 8.87 4.26 7.89
CA HIS A 377 10.06 4.64 7.13
C HIS A 377 11.35 4.57 7.95
N GLY A 378 12.48 4.51 7.26
CA GLY A 378 13.81 4.78 7.81
C GLY A 378 14.12 6.27 7.81
N THR A 379 15.38 6.62 8.05
CA THR A 379 15.86 8.00 7.96
C THR A 379 16.73 8.15 6.72
N SER A 380 16.28 8.95 5.75
CA SER A 380 17.11 9.25 4.59
C SER A 380 18.24 10.22 4.97
N SER A 381 19.41 10.03 4.41
CA SER A 381 20.54 10.96 4.52
C SER A 381 20.26 12.29 3.79
N ARG A 382 19.26 12.29 2.89
CA ARG A 382 18.90 13.42 2.06
C ARG A 382 17.41 13.49 1.82
N TYR A 383 16.84 14.66 2.10
CA TYR A 383 15.46 15.01 1.78
C TYR A 383 15.43 16.15 0.77
N VAL A 384 14.46 16.10 -0.15
CA VAL A 384 14.17 17.19 -1.08
C VAL A 384 12.67 17.47 -1.03
N THR A 385 12.29 18.60 -0.42
CA THR A 385 10.91 19.07 -0.36
C THR A 385 10.45 19.60 -1.73
N VAL A 386 9.15 19.79 -1.91
CA VAL A 386 8.61 20.36 -3.16
C VAL A 386 9.24 21.73 -3.45
N LEU A 387 9.38 22.57 -2.43
CA LEU A 387 10.05 23.89 -2.54
C LEU A 387 11.49 23.74 -3.00
N GLU A 388 12.27 22.87 -2.33
CA GLU A 388 13.69 22.63 -2.68
C GLU A 388 13.85 22.07 -4.09
N GLY A 389 12.97 21.14 -4.51
CA GLY A 389 12.96 20.57 -5.87
C GLY A 389 12.71 21.63 -6.94
N ILE A 390 11.70 22.49 -6.74
CA ILE A 390 11.39 23.59 -7.65
C ILE A 390 12.55 24.61 -7.70
N GLN A 391 13.09 25.00 -6.56
CA GLN A 391 14.23 25.92 -6.49
C GLN A 391 15.44 25.39 -7.25
N LYS A 392 15.74 24.10 -7.08
CA LYS A 392 16.84 23.44 -7.80
C LYS A 392 16.59 23.36 -9.31
N GLU A 393 15.35 23.09 -9.73
CA GLU A 393 15.02 22.97 -11.16
C GLU A 393 15.15 24.28 -11.90
N VAL A 394 14.74 25.40 -11.27
CA VAL A 394 14.76 26.70 -11.95
C VAL A 394 16.07 27.46 -11.77
N GLU A 395 16.87 27.14 -10.76
CA GLU A 395 18.14 27.80 -10.44
C GLU A 395 18.02 29.32 -10.51
N ASP A 396 18.78 30.00 -11.39
CA ASP A 396 18.74 31.46 -11.60
C ASP A 396 17.77 31.88 -12.71
N ASP A 397 17.13 30.93 -13.44
CA ASP A 397 16.22 31.25 -14.54
C ASP A 397 14.94 31.94 -14.08
N CYS A 398 14.43 31.55 -12.90
CA CYS A 398 13.21 32.10 -12.29
C CYS A 398 13.43 32.43 -10.81
N ARG A 399 12.76 33.50 -10.35
CA ARG A 399 12.70 33.80 -8.91
C ARG A 399 11.58 33.00 -8.27
N VAL A 400 11.89 32.25 -7.22
CA VAL A 400 10.91 31.54 -6.41
C VAL A 400 10.59 32.35 -5.14
N TYR A 401 9.31 32.66 -4.95
CA TYR A 401 8.77 33.21 -3.71
C TYR A 401 8.06 32.13 -2.93
N TYR A 402 8.27 32.11 -1.62
CA TYR A 402 7.65 31.13 -0.74
C TYR A 402 6.81 31.79 0.34
N ALA A 403 5.68 31.18 0.67
CA ALA A 403 4.90 31.45 1.86
C ALA A 403 4.25 30.14 2.34
N GLU A 404 4.33 29.85 3.64
CA GLU A 404 3.67 28.67 4.22
C GLU A 404 2.13 28.79 4.11
N GLY A 405 1.59 29.99 4.27
CA GLY A 405 0.19 30.33 4.00
C GLY A 405 -0.82 29.83 5.02
N SER A 406 -0.63 28.65 5.57
CA SER A 406 -1.46 28.08 6.65
C SER A 406 -0.70 27.06 7.47
N HIS A 407 -1.17 26.79 8.68
CA HIS A 407 -0.77 25.61 9.42
C HIS A 407 -1.38 24.35 8.77
N MET A 408 -0.77 23.20 9.02
CA MET A 408 -1.26 21.90 8.50
C MET A 408 -2.73 21.62 8.88
N TYR A 409 -3.11 21.86 10.13
CA TYR A 409 -4.44 21.53 10.66
C TYR A 409 -5.05 22.54 11.64
N LYS A 410 -4.32 23.60 12.02
CA LYS A 410 -4.83 24.64 12.94
C LYS A 410 -5.35 25.85 12.15
N ASP A 411 -6.19 26.64 12.80
CA ASP A 411 -6.70 27.89 12.25
C ASP A 411 -5.70 29.05 12.31
N THR A 412 -4.60 28.92 13.07
CA THR A 412 -3.54 29.91 13.21
C THR A 412 -2.17 29.23 13.26
N MET A 413 -1.15 29.88 12.73
CA MET A 413 0.25 29.49 12.90
C MET A 413 0.75 29.90 14.29
N GLU A 414 0.49 31.13 14.69
CA GLU A 414 0.92 31.69 15.96
C GLU A 414 -0.23 31.70 16.97
N ASN A 415 0.03 31.25 18.20
CA ASN A 415 -1.01 31.09 19.23
C ASN A 415 -1.77 32.38 19.59
N LEU A 416 -1.15 33.55 19.38
CA LEU A 416 -1.74 34.85 19.69
C LEU A 416 -2.19 35.62 18.43
N ALA A 417 -2.07 35.01 17.26
CA ALA A 417 -2.49 35.63 16.01
C ALA A 417 -4.01 35.52 15.81
N TRP A 418 -4.51 36.29 14.87
CA TRP A 418 -5.88 36.15 14.39
C TRP A 418 -6.01 34.90 13.52
N LYS A 419 -7.22 34.44 13.35
CA LYS A 419 -7.54 33.36 12.43
C LYS A 419 -7.01 33.66 11.03
N ASP A 420 -6.49 32.64 10.35
CA ASP A 420 -5.94 32.75 9.00
C ASP A 420 -4.71 33.70 8.88
N ASP A 421 -3.89 33.76 9.90
CA ASP A 421 -2.80 34.75 10.09
C ASP A 421 -1.74 34.76 8.97
N ARG A 422 -1.56 33.69 8.19
CA ARG A 422 -0.57 33.58 7.10
C ARG A 422 -1.16 33.65 5.69
N ILE A 423 -2.48 33.62 5.52
CA ILE A 423 -3.10 33.63 4.19
C ILE A 423 -2.72 34.90 3.41
N SER A 424 -2.61 36.05 4.08
CA SER A 424 -2.20 37.30 3.42
C SER A 424 -0.80 37.23 2.80
N GLU A 425 0.14 36.53 3.40
CA GLU A 425 1.50 36.34 2.87
C GLU A 425 1.44 35.55 1.54
N ALA A 426 0.62 34.45 1.49
CA ALA A 426 0.41 33.67 0.29
C ALA A 426 -0.27 34.49 -0.82
N VAL A 427 -1.25 35.33 -0.47
CA VAL A 427 -1.90 36.25 -1.43
C VAL A 427 -0.91 37.27 -1.99
N ILE A 428 -0.04 37.86 -1.14
CA ILE A 428 1.00 38.75 -1.59
C ILE A 428 1.97 38.04 -2.53
N THR A 429 2.40 36.83 -2.17
CA THR A 429 3.25 35.97 -3.01
C THR A 429 2.59 35.74 -4.36
N ALA A 430 1.35 35.29 -4.40
CA ALA A 430 0.62 35.04 -5.65
C ALA A 430 0.49 36.28 -6.53
N LYS A 431 0.27 37.47 -5.94
CA LYS A 431 0.23 38.75 -6.70
C LYS A 431 1.54 39.07 -7.41
N GLN A 432 2.69 38.68 -6.85
CA GLN A 432 4.00 38.96 -7.42
C GLN A 432 4.44 37.93 -8.47
N CYS A 433 3.79 36.77 -8.55
CA CYS A 433 4.23 35.65 -9.38
C CYS A 433 3.47 35.53 -10.70
N ASP A 434 4.10 34.96 -11.72
CA ASP A 434 3.47 34.63 -13.00
C ASP A 434 2.57 33.38 -12.86
N VAL A 435 2.96 32.44 -11.99
CA VAL A 435 2.21 31.22 -11.63
C VAL A 435 2.42 30.90 -10.16
N THR A 436 1.40 30.38 -9.50
CA THR A 436 1.49 29.91 -8.11
C THR A 436 1.23 28.42 -8.01
N ILE A 437 2.15 27.70 -7.38
CA ILE A 437 2.03 26.29 -7.03
C ILE A 437 1.57 26.22 -5.57
N VAL A 438 0.36 25.71 -5.34
CA VAL A 438 -0.23 25.57 -4.01
C VAL A 438 -0.07 24.09 -3.59
N VAL A 439 0.69 23.85 -2.52
CA VAL A 439 1.03 22.51 -2.05
C VAL A 439 0.27 22.22 -0.75
N LEU A 440 -0.73 21.36 -0.85
CA LEU A 440 -1.69 21.06 0.20
C LEU A 440 -1.72 19.58 0.52
N GLY A 441 -2.41 19.21 1.58
CA GLY A 441 -2.71 17.82 1.91
C GLY A 441 -2.56 17.47 3.37
N LEU A 442 -1.98 16.33 3.61
CA LEU A 442 -1.79 15.71 4.91
C LEU A 442 -0.31 15.38 5.13
N ASP A 443 -0.01 14.80 6.27
CA ASP A 443 1.25 14.13 6.58
C ASP A 443 0.99 12.92 7.49
N GLU A 444 2.03 12.15 7.79
CA GLU A 444 1.91 10.93 8.61
C GLU A 444 1.44 11.18 10.05
N LEU A 445 1.49 12.43 10.53
CA LEU A 445 0.96 12.81 11.84
C LEU A 445 -0.54 13.10 11.80
N MET A 446 -1.13 13.19 10.61
CA MET A 446 -2.54 13.48 10.38
C MET A 446 -3.35 12.24 9.97
N GLU A 447 -2.75 11.37 9.15
CA GLU A 447 -3.33 10.08 8.80
C GLU A 447 -2.28 8.97 9.00
N GLY A 448 -2.67 7.89 9.68
CA GLY A 448 -1.75 6.78 9.99
C GLY A 448 -2.30 5.87 11.08
N GLU A 449 -1.41 5.25 11.81
CA GLU A 449 -1.74 4.25 12.83
C GLU A 449 -1.89 4.87 14.22
N GLU A 450 -2.87 4.41 15.00
CA GLU A 450 -2.87 4.62 16.44
C GLU A 450 -1.66 3.88 17.08
N PRO A 451 -0.91 4.42 18.03
CA PRO A 451 -0.99 5.73 18.67
C PRO A 451 -0.02 6.77 18.10
N ASP A 452 0.57 6.54 16.95
CA ASP A 452 1.66 7.36 16.40
C ASP A 452 1.19 8.77 15.97
N GLN A 453 -0.12 9.04 16.05
CA GLN A 453 -0.77 10.21 15.49
C GLN A 453 -0.89 11.39 16.43
N SER A 454 -0.75 12.59 15.89
CA SER A 454 -1.11 13.84 16.57
C SER A 454 -2.56 14.27 16.31
N ASN A 455 -3.29 13.56 15.48
CA ASN A 455 -4.69 13.84 15.15
C ASN A 455 -5.59 13.55 16.35
N ARG A 456 -5.96 14.60 17.06
CA ARG A 456 -6.71 14.49 18.31
C ARG A 456 -8.13 13.98 18.10
N GLY A 457 -8.42 12.84 18.67
CA GLY A 457 -9.75 12.25 18.76
C GLY A 457 -10.16 11.34 17.60
N GLN A 458 -9.31 11.14 16.58
CA GLN A 458 -9.59 10.25 15.44
C GLN A 458 -8.61 9.07 15.34
N ALA A 459 -7.63 8.97 16.21
CA ALA A 459 -6.63 7.89 16.26
C ALA A 459 -5.94 7.62 14.91
N GLY A 460 -5.72 8.65 14.11
CA GLY A 460 -5.13 8.55 12.77
C GLY A 460 -6.11 8.54 11.60
N ASP A 461 -7.39 8.27 11.84
CA ASP A 461 -8.43 8.34 10.82
C ASP A 461 -8.85 9.79 10.53
N LYS A 462 -9.36 10.02 9.32
CA LYS A 462 -9.99 11.30 8.93
C LYS A 462 -11.48 11.30 9.26
N ALA A 463 -11.98 12.44 9.73
CA ALA A 463 -13.42 12.64 9.92
C ALA A 463 -14.14 12.93 8.60
N SER A 464 -13.45 13.60 7.65
CA SER A 464 -13.99 14.00 6.35
C SER A 464 -12.91 13.95 5.28
N LEU A 465 -13.31 14.15 4.02
CA LEU A 465 -12.39 14.28 2.89
C LEU A 465 -11.87 15.71 2.70
N GLU A 466 -12.34 16.67 3.48
CA GLU A 466 -11.95 18.07 3.39
C GLU A 466 -10.48 18.28 3.81
N PHE A 467 -9.84 19.28 3.25
CA PHE A 467 -8.56 19.73 3.73
C PHE A 467 -8.66 20.25 5.16
N PRO A 468 -7.74 19.85 6.06
CA PRO A 468 -7.78 20.26 7.45
C PRO A 468 -7.43 21.75 7.63
N GLY A 469 -7.87 22.34 8.73
CA GLY A 469 -7.53 23.72 9.13
C GLY A 469 -7.95 24.77 8.12
N CYS A 470 -7.00 25.60 7.71
CA CYS A 470 -7.21 26.73 6.79
C CYS A 470 -6.84 26.42 5.34
N GLN A 471 -6.43 25.21 5.01
CA GLN A 471 -5.87 24.89 3.68
C GLN A 471 -6.85 25.19 2.54
N GLN A 472 -8.14 24.89 2.71
CA GLN A 472 -9.16 25.20 1.70
C GLN A 472 -9.28 26.73 1.51
N ARG A 473 -9.32 27.51 2.59
CA ARG A 473 -9.40 28.98 2.52
C ARG A 473 -8.12 29.59 1.91
N LEU A 474 -6.96 28.98 2.17
CA LEU A 474 -5.72 29.36 1.51
C LEU A 474 -5.81 29.22 -0.01
N LEU A 475 -6.29 28.05 -0.50
CA LEU A 475 -6.47 27.80 -1.92
C LEU A 475 -7.43 28.82 -2.55
N GLU A 476 -8.58 29.06 -1.92
CA GLU A 476 -9.57 30.02 -2.36
C GLU A 476 -9.01 31.44 -2.46
N ALA A 477 -8.24 31.87 -1.44
CA ALA A 477 -7.63 33.18 -1.41
C ALA A 477 -6.55 33.38 -2.50
N VAL A 478 -5.77 32.33 -2.78
CA VAL A 478 -4.76 32.36 -3.85
C VAL A 478 -5.43 32.37 -5.23
N VAL A 479 -6.45 31.56 -5.46
CA VAL A 479 -7.23 31.53 -6.71
C VAL A 479 -7.91 32.89 -6.96
N ALA A 480 -8.42 33.55 -5.91
CA ALA A 480 -9.07 34.85 -6.00
C ALA A 480 -8.13 35.97 -6.50
N VAL A 481 -6.82 35.76 -6.52
CA VAL A 481 -5.83 36.70 -7.13
C VAL A 481 -6.03 36.78 -8.66
N GLY A 482 -6.58 35.73 -9.30
CA GLY A 482 -6.88 35.70 -10.72
C GLY A 482 -5.69 35.41 -11.61
N LYS A 483 -4.62 34.83 -11.06
CA LYS A 483 -3.45 34.34 -11.82
C LYS A 483 -3.45 32.82 -11.92
N PRO A 484 -2.65 32.20 -12.81
CA PRO A 484 -2.58 30.75 -12.92
C PRO A 484 -2.19 30.06 -11.61
N VAL A 485 -2.92 29.00 -11.26
CA VAL A 485 -2.71 28.21 -10.05
C VAL A 485 -2.59 26.73 -10.40
N ILE A 486 -1.55 26.09 -9.88
CA ILE A 486 -1.35 24.63 -9.92
C ILE A 486 -1.47 24.10 -8.50
N THR A 487 -2.29 23.10 -8.29
CA THR A 487 -2.43 22.42 -6.99
C THR A 487 -1.61 21.14 -6.99
N VAL A 488 -0.72 20.98 -6.03
CA VAL A 488 0.00 19.75 -5.73
C VAL A 488 -0.51 19.21 -4.41
N VAL A 489 -0.96 17.97 -4.40
CA VAL A 489 -1.54 17.32 -3.21
C VAL A 489 -0.59 16.24 -2.70
N LEU A 490 -0.15 16.38 -1.44
CA LEU A 490 0.55 15.34 -0.71
C LEU A 490 -0.41 14.75 0.33
N SER A 491 -0.92 13.56 0.05
CA SER A 491 -1.82 12.83 0.96
C SER A 491 -1.77 11.34 0.62
N GLY A 492 -1.94 10.50 1.63
CA GLY A 492 -2.01 9.05 1.43
C GLY A 492 -3.39 8.54 1.02
N SER A 493 -4.36 9.43 0.88
CA SER A 493 -5.77 9.09 0.64
C SER A 493 -6.47 10.13 -0.22
N ALA A 494 -7.68 9.81 -0.68
CA ALA A 494 -8.52 10.74 -1.42
C ALA A 494 -8.92 11.95 -0.58
N MET A 495 -8.83 13.14 -1.18
CA MET A 495 -9.25 14.42 -0.61
C MET A 495 -10.39 15.03 -1.42
N ASP A 496 -11.14 15.97 -0.82
CA ASP A 496 -12.13 16.77 -1.54
C ASP A 496 -11.43 17.79 -2.46
N LEU A 497 -11.41 17.49 -3.74
CA LEU A 497 -10.77 18.33 -4.76
C LEU A 497 -11.77 19.09 -5.62
N ARG A 498 -13.06 19.12 -5.27
CA ARG A 498 -14.11 19.79 -6.09
C ARG A 498 -13.79 21.24 -6.42
N TYR A 499 -13.31 21.99 -5.43
CA TYR A 499 -12.94 23.39 -5.66
C TYR A 499 -11.71 23.51 -6.57
N ALA A 500 -10.68 22.70 -6.33
CA ALA A 500 -9.48 22.66 -7.16
C ALA A 500 -9.80 22.25 -8.61
N ASP A 501 -10.66 21.23 -8.80
CA ASP A 501 -11.10 20.77 -10.12
C ASP A 501 -11.73 21.88 -10.96
N VAL A 502 -12.51 22.75 -10.35
CA VAL A 502 -13.16 23.86 -11.06
C VAL A 502 -12.23 25.05 -11.27
N HIS A 503 -11.44 25.43 -10.26
CA HIS A 503 -10.82 26.75 -10.16
C HIS A 503 -9.30 26.79 -10.40
N THR A 504 -8.60 25.65 -10.43
CA THR A 504 -7.15 25.62 -10.69
C THR A 504 -6.84 25.10 -12.07
N ASN A 505 -5.67 25.46 -12.61
CA ASN A 505 -5.26 25.11 -13.98
C ASN A 505 -4.75 23.68 -14.10
N ALA A 506 -4.13 23.15 -13.05
CA ALA A 506 -3.70 21.76 -12.99
C ALA A 506 -3.75 21.22 -11.57
N ILE A 507 -3.90 19.90 -11.42
CA ILE A 507 -3.88 19.18 -10.15
C ILE A 507 -2.98 17.96 -10.30
N LEU A 508 -1.95 17.86 -9.44
CA LEU A 508 -1.04 16.74 -9.34
C LEU A 508 -1.18 16.08 -7.96
N GLN A 509 -1.61 14.83 -7.92
CA GLN A 509 -1.57 14.00 -6.71
C GLN A 509 -0.21 13.33 -6.63
N ALA A 510 0.57 13.68 -5.62
CA ALA A 510 1.94 13.20 -5.45
C ALA A 510 2.08 12.15 -4.34
N TRP A 511 1.03 11.84 -3.60
CA TRP A 511 0.99 10.90 -2.47
C TRP A 511 1.96 11.33 -1.35
N TYR A 512 2.64 10.39 -0.70
CA TYR A 512 3.86 10.58 0.09
C TYR A 512 5.03 10.08 -0.76
N PRO A 513 5.75 10.96 -1.46
CA PRO A 513 6.54 10.59 -2.64
C PRO A 513 7.96 10.09 -2.33
N GLY A 514 8.27 9.81 -1.05
CA GLY A 514 9.61 9.41 -0.63
C GLY A 514 10.56 10.59 -0.40
N ALA A 515 11.76 10.28 0.10
CA ALA A 515 12.70 11.29 0.60
C ALA A 515 13.08 12.37 -0.42
N GLU A 516 13.28 12.01 -1.67
CA GLU A 516 13.61 12.94 -2.77
C GLU A 516 12.38 13.30 -3.64
N GLY A 517 11.18 13.18 -3.08
CA GLY A 517 9.92 13.40 -3.78
C GLY A 517 9.76 14.79 -4.40
N GLY A 518 10.37 15.83 -3.80
CA GLY A 518 10.38 17.17 -4.37
C GLY A 518 11.13 17.25 -5.71
N THR A 519 12.18 16.44 -5.90
CA THR A 519 12.85 16.31 -7.21
C THR A 519 11.86 15.77 -8.25
N ALA A 520 11.14 14.69 -7.90
CA ALA A 520 10.19 14.07 -8.81
C ALA A 520 9.00 15.01 -9.15
N VAL A 521 8.48 15.75 -8.15
CA VAL A 521 7.44 16.77 -8.39
C VAL A 521 7.94 17.84 -9.36
N ALA A 522 9.14 18.37 -9.16
CA ALA A 522 9.72 19.39 -10.06
C ALA A 522 9.91 18.82 -11.46
N ASP A 523 10.46 17.61 -11.61
CA ASP A 523 10.66 16.97 -12.90
C ASP A 523 9.34 16.83 -13.70
N VAL A 524 8.25 16.49 -13.02
CA VAL A 524 6.91 16.45 -13.61
C VAL A 524 6.45 17.86 -13.98
N LEU A 525 6.48 18.82 -13.06
CA LEU A 525 5.97 20.17 -13.31
C LEU A 525 6.67 20.86 -14.49
N PHE A 526 7.96 20.63 -14.68
CA PHE A 526 8.76 21.25 -15.75
C PHE A 526 8.97 20.35 -16.99
N GLY A 527 8.32 19.18 -17.03
CA GLY A 527 8.29 18.30 -18.20
C GLY A 527 9.59 17.55 -18.49
N ARG A 528 10.43 17.33 -17.48
CA ARG A 528 11.55 16.38 -17.60
C ARG A 528 11.04 14.96 -17.72
N VAL A 529 9.92 14.66 -17.04
CA VAL A 529 9.21 13.40 -17.09
C VAL A 529 7.72 13.68 -17.31
N SER A 530 7.08 12.90 -18.19
CA SER A 530 5.62 12.90 -18.31
C SER A 530 5.00 12.10 -17.16
N PRO A 531 4.04 12.65 -16.41
CA PRO A 531 3.32 11.87 -15.39
C PRO A 531 2.61 10.68 -16.04
N SER A 532 2.53 9.57 -15.34
CA SER A 532 1.94 8.34 -15.87
C SER A 532 1.30 7.45 -14.79
N GLY A 533 1.23 7.93 -13.55
CA GLY A 533 0.56 7.26 -12.46
C GLY A 533 -0.96 7.16 -12.67
N LYS A 534 -1.56 6.15 -12.06
CA LYS A 534 -3.00 5.90 -12.07
C LYS A 534 -3.53 5.82 -10.64
N LEU A 535 -4.74 6.32 -10.39
CA LEU A 535 -5.34 6.26 -9.06
C LEU A 535 -5.59 4.81 -8.61
N PRO A 536 -4.97 4.34 -7.52
CA PRO A 536 -5.27 3.03 -6.95
C PRO A 536 -6.50 3.05 -6.02
N VAL A 537 -7.13 4.22 -5.86
CA VAL A 537 -8.37 4.46 -5.10
C VAL A 537 -9.26 5.46 -5.80
N THR A 538 -10.54 5.34 -5.59
CA THR A 538 -11.55 6.30 -6.05
C THR A 538 -11.48 7.60 -5.27
N PHE A 539 -11.45 8.75 -5.95
CA PHE A 539 -11.67 10.06 -5.35
C PHE A 539 -13.15 10.39 -5.39
N TYR A 540 -13.80 10.32 -4.25
CA TYR A 540 -15.21 10.67 -4.08
C TYR A 540 -15.41 12.19 -4.19
N LYS A 541 -16.63 12.63 -4.50
CA LYS A 541 -16.95 14.07 -4.54
C LYS A 541 -17.07 14.65 -3.15
N ASP A 542 -17.72 13.92 -2.23
CA ASP A 542 -18.05 14.42 -0.90
C ASP A 542 -17.99 13.30 0.15
N THR A 543 -17.77 13.68 1.40
CA THR A 543 -17.82 12.74 2.54
C THR A 543 -19.20 12.10 2.68
N SER A 544 -20.27 12.80 2.29
CA SER A 544 -21.65 12.29 2.32
C SER A 544 -21.91 11.16 1.32
N ASP A 545 -21.04 10.95 0.34
CA ASP A 545 -21.11 9.81 -0.59
C ASP A 545 -20.67 8.49 0.08
N LEU A 546 -20.02 8.56 1.24
CA LEU A 546 -19.46 7.40 1.92
C LEU A 546 -20.48 6.75 2.85
N PRO A 547 -20.61 5.41 2.84
CA PRO A 547 -21.35 4.68 3.87
C PRO A 547 -20.76 4.88 5.27
N GLU A 548 -21.50 4.41 6.29
CA GLU A 548 -21.00 4.39 7.67
C GLU A 548 -19.64 3.66 7.75
N PHE A 549 -18.66 4.25 8.44
CA PHE A 549 -17.30 3.72 8.46
C PHE A 549 -17.21 2.30 9.03
N THR A 550 -18.06 1.98 10.01
CA THR A 550 -18.16 0.65 10.63
C THR A 550 -18.91 -0.40 9.80
N ASP A 551 -19.57 0.01 8.70
CA ASP A 551 -20.21 -0.93 7.78
C ASP A 551 -19.16 -1.54 6.85
N TYR A 552 -18.88 -2.82 7.02
CA TYR A 552 -17.91 -3.59 6.25
C TYR A 552 -18.50 -4.28 5.02
N SER A 553 -19.80 -4.08 4.74
CA SER A 553 -20.35 -4.46 3.45
C SER A 553 -19.71 -3.64 2.33
N MET A 554 -19.54 -4.23 1.17
CA MET A 554 -18.98 -3.50 0.01
C MET A 554 -20.03 -2.65 -0.73
N LYS A 555 -21.28 -2.64 -0.25
CA LYS A 555 -22.34 -1.85 -0.88
C LYS A 555 -21.98 -0.37 -0.93
N ASN A 556 -22.07 0.20 -2.12
CA ASN A 556 -21.76 1.60 -2.41
C ASN A 556 -20.32 2.05 -2.04
N ARG A 557 -19.38 1.10 -2.02
CA ARG A 557 -17.96 1.36 -1.79
C ARG A 557 -17.13 1.01 -2.99
N THR A 558 -16.02 1.72 -3.17
CA THR A 558 -15.05 1.52 -4.26
C THR A 558 -15.69 1.60 -5.65
N TYR A 559 -14.88 1.70 -6.68
CA TYR A 559 -15.39 1.75 -8.06
C TYR A 559 -16.23 0.54 -8.46
N ARG A 560 -16.02 -0.61 -7.80
CA ARG A 560 -16.74 -1.86 -8.13
C ARG A 560 -18.22 -1.83 -7.77
N TYR A 561 -18.59 -1.11 -6.70
CA TYR A 561 -19.95 -1.16 -6.15
C TYR A 561 -20.63 0.20 -5.98
N MET A 562 -19.89 1.31 -6.13
CA MET A 562 -20.46 2.65 -5.96
C MET A 562 -21.58 2.93 -6.96
N GLU A 563 -22.56 3.70 -6.51
CA GLU A 563 -23.70 4.15 -7.32
C GLU A 563 -23.51 5.57 -7.85
N GLN A 564 -22.81 6.39 -7.09
CA GLN A 564 -22.51 7.78 -7.42
C GLN A 564 -21.35 7.85 -8.43
N GLU A 565 -21.31 8.96 -9.16
CA GLU A 565 -20.18 9.28 -10.01
C GLU A 565 -19.00 9.79 -9.17
N ALA A 566 -17.82 9.24 -9.37
CA ALA A 566 -16.58 9.70 -8.74
C ALA A 566 -16.19 11.11 -9.22
N LEU A 567 -15.47 11.87 -8.40
CA LEU A 567 -14.77 13.06 -8.87
C LEU A 567 -13.64 12.64 -9.84
N TYR A 568 -12.79 11.71 -9.40
CA TYR A 568 -11.80 11.03 -10.24
C TYR A 568 -11.88 9.51 -9.99
N PRO A 569 -12.12 8.74 -11.05
CA PRO A 569 -12.29 7.28 -10.92
C PRO A 569 -10.99 6.56 -10.58
N PHE A 570 -11.10 5.40 -9.92
CA PHE A 570 -10.00 4.43 -9.84
C PHE A 570 -9.39 4.16 -11.23
N GLY A 571 -8.08 4.00 -11.34
CA GLY A 571 -7.39 3.76 -12.62
C GLY A 571 -7.22 5.01 -13.50
N PHE A 572 -7.73 6.18 -13.10
CA PHE A 572 -7.60 7.43 -13.83
C PHE A 572 -6.23 8.10 -13.57
N GLY A 573 -5.71 8.76 -14.60
CA GLY A 573 -4.54 9.62 -14.56
C GLY A 573 -4.16 10.07 -15.97
N LEU A 574 -3.83 11.34 -16.11
CA LEU A 574 -3.42 11.97 -17.38
C LEU A 574 -1.91 11.87 -17.60
N THR A 575 -1.49 11.96 -18.86
CA THR A 575 -0.10 12.11 -19.27
C THR A 575 0.08 13.40 -20.10
N TYR A 576 1.31 13.83 -20.36
CA TYR A 576 1.56 14.91 -21.32
C TYR A 576 1.42 14.46 -22.77
N GLY A 577 1.37 13.14 -22.99
CA GLY A 577 0.96 12.55 -24.25
C GLY A 577 -0.56 12.68 -24.47
N ASN A 578 -1.02 12.17 -25.56
CA ASN A 578 -2.44 11.93 -25.83
C ASN A 578 -2.57 10.45 -26.24
N VAL A 579 -2.58 9.59 -25.24
CA VAL A 579 -2.46 8.14 -25.39
C VAL A 579 -3.81 7.47 -25.25
N LYS A 580 -4.12 6.58 -26.19
CA LYS A 580 -5.33 5.76 -26.15
C LYS A 580 -5.06 4.33 -26.63
N VAL A 581 -5.89 3.41 -26.22
CA VAL A 581 -6.02 2.12 -26.91
C VAL A 581 -6.83 2.36 -28.17
N SER A 582 -6.19 2.25 -29.32
CA SER A 582 -6.82 2.52 -30.62
C SER A 582 -7.47 1.28 -31.25
N ALA A 583 -7.04 0.09 -30.85
CA ALA A 583 -7.61 -1.19 -31.26
C ALA A 583 -7.31 -2.26 -30.22
N ALA A 584 -8.19 -3.25 -30.10
CA ALA A 584 -7.95 -4.48 -29.34
C ALA A 584 -8.65 -5.66 -30.02
N GLU A 585 -8.07 -6.86 -29.90
CA GLU A 585 -8.61 -8.11 -30.43
C GLU A 585 -8.16 -9.29 -29.57
N PHE A 586 -8.87 -10.40 -29.66
CA PHE A 586 -8.38 -11.65 -29.08
C PHE A 586 -7.24 -12.20 -29.96
N ALA A 587 -6.12 -12.55 -29.33
CA ALA A 587 -5.03 -13.23 -30.03
C ALA A 587 -5.43 -14.64 -30.48
N GLU A 588 -6.32 -15.28 -29.72
CA GLU A 588 -6.89 -16.60 -30.00
C GLU A 588 -8.37 -16.59 -29.56
N GLN A 589 -9.19 -17.50 -30.14
CA GLN A 589 -10.58 -17.64 -29.72
C GLN A 589 -10.68 -17.96 -28.22
N PRO A 590 -11.39 -17.16 -27.41
CA PRO A 590 -11.54 -17.42 -25.99
C PRO A 590 -12.20 -18.77 -25.70
N GLU A 591 -11.59 -19.54 -24.81
CA GLU A 591 -12.12 -20.81 -24.34
C GLU A 591 -12.38 -20.75 -22.82
N LYS A 592 -13.44 -21.43 -22.39
CA LYS A 592 -13.78 -21.53 -20.96
C LYS A 592 -12.64 -22.19 -20.17
N GLU A 593 -12.35 -21.65 -18.97
CA GLU A 593 -11.31 -22.15 -18.05
C GLU A 593 -9.86 -22.10 -18.59
N LYS A 594 -9.64 -21.37 -19.70
CA LYS A 594 -8.30 -21.09 -20.21
C LYS A 594 -7.97 -19.60 -20.11
N PRO A 595 -6.68 -19.24 -20.00
CA PRO A 595 -6.25 -17.84 -20.08
C PRO A 595 -6.69 -17.21 -21.42
N VAL A 596 -7.20 -15.99 -21.36
CA VAL A 596 -7.61 -15.25 -22.55
C VAL A 596 -6.53 -14.22 -22.88
N LYS A 597 -5.96 -14.33 -24.10
CA LYS A 597 -4.94 -13.40 -24.59
C LYS A 597 -5.57 -12.32 -25.44
N ILE A 598 -5.25 -11.06 -25.10
CA ILE A 598 -5.69 -9.86 -25.80
C ILE A 598 -4.48 -9.17 -26.40
N ARG A 599 -4.51 -8.90 -27.70
CA ARG A 599 -3.55 -8.00 -28.36
C ARG A 599 -4.20 -6.64 -28.50
N CYS A 600 -3.49 -5.57 -28.17
CA CYS A 600 -3.99 -4.22 -28.35
C CYS A 600 -2.94 -3.29 -28.93
N THR A 601 -3.41 -2.28 -29.67
CA THR A 601 -2.60 -1.20 -30.23
C THR A 601 -2.79 0.03 -29.35
N VAL A 602 -1.68 0.56 -28.82
CA VAL A 602 -1.63 1.78 -28.01
C VAL A 602 -1.02 2.90 -28.84
N THR A 603 -1.75 3.99 -29.02
CA THR A 603 -1.35 5.10 -29.87
C THR A 603 -1.20 6.38 -29.06
N ASN A 604 -0.06 7.04 -29.22
CA ASN A 604 0.21 8.37 -28.67
C ASN A 604 0.15 9.41 -29.80
N THR A 605 -0.93 10.19 -29.84
CA THR A 605 -1.09 11.29 -30.82
C THR A 605 -0.54 12.63 -30.34
N GLY A 606 -0.02 12.66 -29.09
CA GLY A 606 0.56 13.82 -28.46
C GLY A 606 2.00 14.14 -28.95
N LYS A 607 2.60 15.14 -28.30
CA LYS A 607 3.93 15.64 -28.60
C LYS A 607 5.02 15.20 -27.63
N TRP A 608 4.64 14.41 -26.61
CA TRP A 608 5.53 13.98 -25.55
C TRP A 608 5.68 12.47 -25.56
N ASP A 609 6.90 11.99 -25.43
CA ASP A 609 7.15 10.60 -25.07
C ASP A 609 6.58 10.37 -23.67
N THR A 610 5.90 9.26 -23.47
CA THR A 610 5.31 8.96 -22.17
C THR A 610 5.25 7.46 -21.92
N GLU A 611 5.15 7.09 -20.66
CA GLU A 611 4.62 5.80 -20.25
C GLU A 611 3.10 5.92 -20.06
N GLU A 612 2.42 4.79 -20.22
CA GLU A 612 0.98 4.68 -20.03
C GLU A 612 0.64 3.30 -19.50
N VAL A 613 -0.49 3.18 -18.79
CA VAL A 613 -0.98 1.89 -18.28
C VAL A 613 -2.20 1.45 -19.07
N VAL A 614 -2.04 0.38 -19.83
CA VAL A 614 -3.17 -0.33 -20.42
C VAL A 614 -3.86 -1.13 -19.34
N GLN A 615 -5.17 -0.99 -19.20
CA GLN A 615 -6.01 -1.62 -18.19
C GLN A 615 -7.11 -2.44 -18.89
N VAL A 616 -7.41 -3.60 -18.33
CA VAL A 616 -8.52 -4.45 -18.81
C VAL A 616 -9.52 -4.64 -17.69
N TYR A 617 -10.75 -4.29 -17.96
CA TYR A 617 -11.87 -4.45 -17.02
C TYR A 617 -12.87 -5.47 -17.54
N ILE A 618 -13.42 -6.30 -16.66
CA ILE A 618 -14.42 -7.29 -17.00
C ILE A 618 -15.80 -6.92 -16.46
N LYS A 619 -16.83 -7.16 -17.25
CA LYS A 619 -18.24 -7.12 -16.86
C LYS A 619 -18.92 -8.43 -17.20
N ASP A 620 -19.53 -9.07 -16.22
CA ASP A 620 -20.47 -10.16 -16.40
C ASP A 620 -21.89 -9.61 -16.60
N TRP A 621 -22.57 -10.04 -17.67
CA TRP A 621 -23.87 -9.51 -18.05
C TRP A 621 -25.06 -10.34 -17.59
N LYS A 622 -24.83 -11.54 -17.07
CA LYS A 622 -25.93 -12.48 -16.79
C LYS A 622 -26.02 -12.93 -15.35
N SER A 623 -24.90 -13.06 -14.66
CA SER A 623 -24.94 -13.51 -13.28
C SER A 623 -25.59 -12.48 -12.38
N LYS A 624 -26.50 -12.94 -11.53
CA LYS A 624 -27.08 -12.11 -10.45
C LYS A 624 -26.07 -11.81 -9.33
N TYR A 625 -24.98 -12.57 -9.30
CA TYR A 625 -23.89 -12.41 -8.32
C TYR A 625 -22.75 -11.54 -8.84
N ALA A 626 -22.80 -11.09 -10.10
CA ALA A 626 -21.79 -10.18 -10.65
C ALA A 626 -21.65 -8.90 -9.82
N VAL A 627 -20.43 -8.35 -9.75
CA VAL A 627 -20.21 -7.03 -9.17
C VAL A 627 -21.06 -5.99 -9.91
N ARG A 628 -21.51 -4.97 -9.17
CA ARG A 628 -22.42 -3.96 -9.72
C ARG A 628 -21.89 -3.31 -10.99
N ASN A 629 -20.63 -2.86 -10.97
CA ASN A 629 -20.04 -2.12 -12.10
C ASN A 629 -19.17 -3.05 -12.97
N HIS A 630 -17.90 -3.00 -12.84
CA HIS A 630 -16.90 -3.81 -13.52
C HIS A 630 -15.72 -4.06 -12.58
N SER A 631 -14.81 -4.94 -12.94
CA SER A 631 -13.63 -5.26 -12.14
C SER A 631 -12.37 -5.23 -12.99
N LEU A 632 -11.28 -4.68 -12.47
CA LEU A 632 -9.96 -4.79 -13.08
C LEU A 632 -9.55 -6.27 -13.13
N CYS A 633 -9.06 -6.73 -14.28
CA CYS A 633 -8.61 -8.11 -14.47
C CYS A 633 -7.29 -8.23 -15.24
N GLY A 634 -6.71 -7.11 -15.64
CA GLY A 634 -5.39 -7.05 -16.26
C GLY A 634 -4.90 -5.64 -16.37
N PHE A 635 -3.59 -5.46 -16.27
CA PHE A 635 -2.93 -4.18 -16.54
C PHE A 635 -1.51 -4.41 -17.06
N ARG A 636 -0.99 -3.43 -17.80
CA ARG A 636 0.38 -3.43 -18.29
C ARG A 636 0.87 -2.02 -18.56
N ARG A 637 2.01 -1.66 -17.98
CA ARG A 637 2.70 -0.42 -18.27
C ARG A 637 3.47 -0.56 -19.58
N VAL A 638 3.37 0.47 -20.42
CA VAL A 638 4.00 0.52 -21.75
C VAL A 638 4.58 1.90 -22.02
N ARG A 639 5.67 1.97 -22.79
CA ARG A 639 6.26 3.24 -23.23
C ARG A 639 5.87 3.50 -24.67
N VAL A 640 5.31 4.69 -24.94
CA VAL A 640 4.85 5.08 -26.28
C VAL A 640 5.42 6.45 -26.61
N LYS A 641 6.23 6.53 -27.69
CA LYS A 641 6.80 7.78 -28.14
C LYS A 641 5.76 8.68 -28.81
N ALA A 642 6.05 9.97 -28.82
CA ALA A 642 5.24 10.98 -29.51
C ALA A 642 4.98 10.63 -31.00
N GLY A 643 3.71 10.57 -31.36
CA GLY A 643 3.28 10.25 -32.74
C GLY A 643 3.39 8.76 -33.11
N GLU A 644 3.78 7.87 -32.20
CA GLU A 644 3.94 6.45 -32.50
C GLU A 644 2.76 5.60 -31.95
N SER A 645 2.66 4.39 -32.48
CA SER A 645 1.79 3.31 -31.96
C SER A 645 2.65 2.10 -31.69
N ILE A 646 2.29 1.38 -30.62
CA ILE A 646 2.91 0.11 -30.25
C ILE A 646 1.85 -0.98 -30.10
N GLU A 647 2.22 -2.21 -30.32
CA GLU A 647 1.42 -3.38 -29.96
C GLU A 647 1.86 -3.96 -28.62
N THR A 648 0.92 -4.38 -27.83
CA THR A 648 1.17 -5.09 -26.57
C THR A 648 0.14 -6.19 -26.38
N GLU A 649 0.49 -7.19 -25.57
CA GLU A 649 -0.38 -8.33 -25.25
C GLU A 649 -0.60 -8.40 -23.74
N LEU A 650 -1.85 -8.68 -23.32
CA LEU A 650 -2.22 -8.97 -21.97
C LEU A 650 -2.85 -10.35 -21.90
N THR A 651 -2.57 -11.06 -20.81
CA THR A 651 -3.19 -12.36 -20.52
C THR A 651 -4.15 -12.22 -19.36
N ILE A 652 -5.41 -12.55 -19.56
CA ILE A 652 -6.47 -12.51 -18.56
C ILE A 652 -6.63 -13.91 -17.96
N ASP A 653 -6.46 -14.00 -16.66
CA ASP A 653 -6.61 -15.25 -15.91
C ASP A 653 -8.05 -15.76 -15.96
N PRO A 654 -8.29 -17.06 -16.11
CA PRO A 654 -9.63 -17.67 -16.09
C PRO A 654 -10.46 -17.29 -14.84
N ARG A 655 -9.82 -17.03 -13.72
CA ARG A 655 -10.47 -16.55 -12.47
C ARG A 655 -11.28 -15.28 -12.69
N ALA A 656 -10.89 -14.40 -13.62
CA ALA A 656 -11.62 -13.18 -13.94
C ALA A 656 -13.06 -13.44 -14.42
N PHE A 657 -13.32 -14.60 -15.02
CA PHE A 657 -14.63 -15.00 -15.53
C PHE A 657 -15.49 -15.73 -14.48
N THR A 658 -15.10 -15.70 -13.22
CA THR A 658 -15.83 -16.32 -12.12
C THR A 658 -16.56 -15.26 -11.28
N ILE A 659 -17.61 -15.70 -10.60
CA ILE A 659 -18.29 -14.90 -9.56
C ILE A 659 -18.11 -15.57 -8.20
N VAL A 660 -18.48 -14.86 -7.16
CA VAL A 660 -18.66 -15.41 -5.80
C VAL A 660 -20.12 -15.29 -5.42
N ASP A 661 -20.74 -16.39 -5.02
CA ASP A 661 -22.13 -16.42 -4.57
C ASP A 661 -22.29 -16.00 -3.09
N GLU A 662 -23.52 -16.03 -2.59
CA GLU A 662 -23.82 -15.62 -1.20
C GLU A 662 -23.20 -16.56 -0.14
N GLU A 663 -22.91 -17.79 -0.52
CA GLU A 663 -22.22 -18.79 0.32
C GLU A 663 -20.69 -18.72 0.24
N GLY A 664 -20.14 -17.79 -0.54
CA GLY A 664 -18.71 -17.60 -0.73
C GLY A 664 -18.06 -18.55 -1.73
N LYS A 665 -18.84 -19.29 -2.49
CA LYS A 665 -18.31 -20.22 -3.52
C LYS A 665 -17.97 -19.46 -4.80
N ARG A 666 -16.82 -19.79 -5.37
CA ARG A 666 -16.35 -19.24 -6.63
C ARG A 666 -16.55 -20.22 -7.78
N TYR A 667 -17.23 -19.77 -8.84
CA TYR A 667 -17.46 -20.58 -10.04
C TYR A 667 -17.85 -19.71 -11.25
N VAL A 668 -17.86 -20.30 -12.43
CA VAL A 668 -18.34 -19.66 -13.68
C VAL A 668 -19.84 -19.83 -13.77
N ASP A 669 -20.62 -18.76 -13.49
CA ASP A 669 -22.09 -18.72 -13.51
C ASP A 669 -22.66 -18.23 -14.83
N SER A 670 -21.88 -17.53 -15.62
CA SER A 670 -22.28 -16.86 -16.86
C SER A 670 -21.45 -17.37 -18.05
N ASN A 671 -21.99 -17.14 -19.24
CA ASN A 671 -21.24 -17.37 -20.48
C ASN A 671 -21.13 -16.10 -21.34
N LYS A 672 -21.54 -14.93 -20.83
CA LYS A 672 -21.48 -13.65 -21.55
C LYS A 672 -20.78 -12.59 -20.75
N PHE A 673 -19.66 -12.14 -21.27
CA PHE A 673 -18.83 -11.13 -20.65
C PHE A 673 -18.44 -10.06 -21.66
N SER A 674 -18.12 -8.86 -21.18
CA SER A 674 -17.37 -7.86 -21.93
C SER A 674 -16.04 -7.62 -21.24
N LEU A 675 -14.95 -7.58 -22.02
CA LEU A 675 -13.66 -7.10 -21.62
C LEU A 675 -13.47 -5.71 -22.25
N TYR A 676 -13.18 -4.72 -21.42
CA TYR A 676 -12.94 -3.34 -21.84
C TYR A 676 -11.44 -3.04 -21.74
N VAL A 677 -10.83 -2.69 -22.87
CA VAL A 677 -9.39 -2.39 -22.95
C VAL A 677 -9.23 -0.89 -23.14
N ALA A 678 -8.60 -0.23 -22.19
CA ALA A 678 -8.44 1.22 -22.18
C ALA A 678 -7.22 1.65 -21.35
N THR A 679 -7.01 2.96 -21.20
CA THR A 679 -6.03 3.56 -20.28
C THR A 679 -6.66 3.98 -18.94
N THR A 680 -7.94 3.72 -18.76
CA THR A 680 -8.74 4.02 -17.57
C THR A 680 -10.00 3.15 -17.54
N GLN A 681 -10.89 3.34 -16.57
CA GLN A 681 -12.17 2.62 -16.47
C GLN A 681 -13.12 2.86 -17.65
N PRO A 682 -13.98 1.89 -17.99
CA PRO A 682 -14.98 2.01 -19.05
C PRO A 682 -16.28 2.71 -18.56
N ASP A 683 -16.15 3.82 -17.87
CA ASP A 683 -17.29 4.59 -17.36
C ASP A 683 -17.41 5.97 -18.03
N ALA A 684 -18.57 6.61 -17.89
CA ALA A 684 -18.85 7.89 -18.53
C ALA A 684 -17.93 9.02 -18.00
N ARG A 685 -17.59 9.01 -16.72
CA ARG A 685 -16.70 10.02 -16.13
C ARG A 685 -15.28 9.91 -16.67
N SER A 686 -14.75 8.69 -16.75
CA SER A 686 -13.42 8.42 -17.35
C SER A 686 -13.37 8.88 -18.81
N THR A 687 -14.40 8.57 -19.61
CA THR A 687 -14.53 9.05 -20.99
C THR A 687 -14.58 10.58 -21.06
N ALA A 688 -15.34 11.24 -20.17
CA ALA A 688 -15.41 12.70 -20.15
C ALA A 688 -14.08 13.36 -19.78
N LEU A 689 -13.29 12.75 -18.87
CA LEU A 689 -12.01 13.27 -18.42
C LEU A 689 -10.88 13.06 -19.45
N THR A 690 -10.89 11.92 -20.16
CA THR A 690 -9.81 11.57 -21.12
C THR A 690 -10.13 11.91 -22.56
N GLY A 691 -11.42 12.03 -22.92
CA GLY A 691 -11.90 12.12 -24.30
C GLY A 691 -11.77 10.81 -25.08
N HIS A 692 -11.54 9.69 -24.42
CA HIS A 692 -11.32 8.38 -25.05
C HIS A 692 -12.27 7.34 -24.47
N GLU A 693 -12.87 6.54 -25.36
CA GLU A 693 -13.70 5.39 -25.00
C GLU A 693 -12.85 4.12 -24.92
N ALA A 694 -13.29 3.18 -24.08
CA ALA A 694 -12.69 1.84 -24.01
C ALA A 694 -13.06 1.00 -25.24
N VAL A 695 -12.14 0.16 -25.70
CA VAL A 695 -12.41 -0.85 -26.73
C VAL A 695 -13.10 -2.05 -26.07
N GLU A 696 -14.33 -2.35 -26.47
CA GLU A 696 -15.09 -3.50 -25.95
C GLU A 696 -14.81 -4.76 -26.76
N LEU A 697 -14.44 -5.84 -26.08
CA LEU A 697 -14.32 -7.19 -26.63
C LEU A 697 -15.38 -8.09 -25.94
N ARG A 698 -16.27 -8.69 -26.75
CA ARG A 698 -17.33 -9.56 -26.21
C ARG A 698 -16.88 -11.02 -26.17
N VAL A 699 -16.98 -11.61 -25.00
CA VAL A 699 -16.70 -13.04 -24.77
C VAL A 699 -18.01 -13.80 -24.61
N VAL A 700 -18.16 -14.83 -25.41
CA VAL A 700 -19.27 -15.79 -25.29
C VAL A 700 -18.69 -17.19 -25.26
N PHE A 701 -18.72 -17.82 -24.10
CA PHE A 701 -18.33 -19.22 -23.99
C PHE A 701 -19.46 -20.14 -24.49
N ALA A 702 -19.07 -21.21 -25.21
CA ALA A 702 -19.99 -22.17 -25.76
C ALA A 702 -20.72 -23.02 -24.68
#